data_3fd090e235eaea8b17427f17a9974d24
#
_entry.id   3fd090e235eaea8b17427f17a9974d24
#
_cell.length_a   1.000
_cell.length_b   1.000
_cell.length_c   1.000
_cell.angle_alpha   90.00
_cell.angle_beta   90.00
_cell.angle_gamma   90.00
#
_symmetry.space_group_name_H-M   'P 1'
#
loop_
_entity.id
_entity.type
_entity.pdbx_description
1 polymer ?
#
loop_
_entity_poly.entity_id
_entity_poly.type
_entity_poly.pdbx_seq_one_letter_code
_entity_poly.pdbx_strand_id
1 'polypeptide(L)'
;MCGIAGVVSTIRESNITEALVHHMCEQIVYRGPDDEGIYVADGAGLGMRRLSIIDLSGGHQPVFNEDRTAWIVYNGEIYNFPELRAQLEGRGHHFYTHTDTEVIIHLYEDLGADCVTKLRGMFALAIYDKTKRKLVLARDRLGKKPLHYALHKGNLYFASEIKSILSVAPELAEVNAQALLEYLYYGYVPDPITAFTGIHKLPPGHLLEFQDGKIHTRQYWELPEYNTHAPKSEEECLEELEQRLLEATKIRLISDVPLGAFLSGGTDSSTIVALMARASSGPVKTFSIGFKKDDFNEANWARIVAKKFNTDHHEMILDPDVVQTVEHLTSSLEEPFGDSSMLPTYYVSQMARQHVTVALSGDGGDEMFAGYDRYRIHEGRRVFEHIPGWARRLFRDQIFPRLPNRMQGRKFSYNVSLPWQERYIDHLAFLPAFERDTPLLSDDFREILDRGDDPANVLRRYFAQAPAKDPIDQLLYVDTKTYLVADILTKVDRMSMLNSLEVRVPILDHLVVEWVAGLPPEWKLRGKQQKYILRKLAERVGVPREVLYRQKQGFSLPLVHWMRNELKDMLMILLEPRTLERGYFAADGVRKLMDDHLVRGRTMTGRIWRLLMFELWHRNFLEKYVKPAGLHSLPVVADSRRQSPRSPSAKDALASVPVGG
;
A
#
# COMPACT_ATOMS: atom_id res chain seq x y z
N MET A 1 12.30 -3.52 10.85
CA MET A 1 11.91 -2.28 10.12
C MET A 1 11.93 -1.10 11.04
N CYS A 2 12.05 0.10 10.47
CA CYS A 2 12.37 1.30 11.21
C CYS A 2 11.33 2.40 10.94
N GLY A 3 11.53 3.55 11.55
CA GLY A 3 10.87 4.79 11.19
C GLY A 3 11.91 5.87 10.98
N ILE A 4 11.79 6.64 9.91
CA ILE A 4 12.67 7.78 9.62
C ILE A 4 11.87 9.08 9.68
N ALA A 5 12.53 10.15 10.10
CA ALA A 5 11.99 11.49 10.10
C ALA A 5 13.13 12.51 9.96
N GLY A 6 12.83 13.69 9.44
CA GLY A 6 13.85 14.74 9.37
C GLY A 6 13.37 16.00 8.66
N VAL A 7 14.26 16.96 8.62
CA VAL A 7 14.01 18.27 8.02
C VAL A 7 15.31 18.85 7.45
N VAL A 8 15.22 19.45 6.27
CA VAL A 8 16.35 20.17 5.65
C VAL A 8 15.89 21.57 5.25
N SER A 9 16.65 22.58 5.69
CA SER A 9 16.36 23.98 5.45
C SER A 9 17.20 24.56 4.30
N THR A 10 16.61 25.51 3.59
CA THR A 10 17.35 26.37 2.66
C THR A 10 18.23 27.39 3.38
N ILE A 11 17.93 27.69 4.64
CA ILE A 11 18.60 28.68 5.48
C ILE A 11 19.70 28.00 6.28
N ARG A 12 20.96 28.48 6.18
CA ARG A 12 22.10 27.89 6.90
C ARG A 12 21.97 27.95 8.42
N GLU A 13 21.57 29.09 8.94
CA GLU A 13 21.33 29.31 10.36
C GLU A 13 19.87 29.04 10.71
N SER A 14 19.41 27.85 10.39
CA SER A 14 18.04 27.41 10.70
C SER A 14 17.97 26.92 12.15
N ASN A 15 16.79 27.08 12.76
CA ASN A 15 16.50 26.57 14.11
C ASN A 15 16.26 25.05 14.16
N ILE A 16 16.94 24.27 13.30
CA ILE A 16 16.88 22.82 13.35
C ILE A 16 17.76 22.35 14.52
N THR A 17 17.13 21.78 15.51
CA THR A 17 17.78 21.28 16.73
C THR A 17 17.60 19.78 16.88
N GLU A 18 18.45 19.16 17.68
CA GLU A 18 18.29 17.74 18.03
C GLU A 18 16.94 17.47 18.70
N ALA A 19 16.48 18.37 19.57
CA ALA A 19 15.17 18.26 20.22
C ALA A 19 14.01 18.28 19.23
N LEU A 20 14.10 19.04 18.12
CA LEU A 20 13.07 19.03 17.07
C LEU A 20 13.01 17.67 16.37
N VAL A 21 14.18 17.15 15.99
CA VAL A 21 14.26 15.83 15.30
C VAL A 21 13.83 14.70 16.25
N HIS A 22 14.25 14.76 17.52
CA HIS A 22 13.82 13.83 18.55
C HIS A 22 12.30 13.82 18.67
N HIS A 23 11.65 15.00 18.75
CA HIS A 23 10.20 15.09 18.84
C HIS A 23 9.47 14.49 17.63
N MET A 24 10.04 14.61 16.41
CA MET A 24 9.53 13.89 15.23
C MET A 24 9.66 12.37 15.38
N CYS A 25 10.78 11.88 15.93
CA CYS A 25 11.05 10.46 16.14
C CYS A 25 10.16 9.85 17.24
N GLU A 26 9.82 10.61 18.29
CA GLU A 26 8.92 10.15 19.36
C GLU A 26 7.56 9.70 18.82
N GLN A 27 7.06 10.30 17.74
CA GLN A 27 5.78 9.93 17.14
C GLN A 27 5.77 8.53 16.54
N ILE A 28 6.94 7.94 16.27
CA ILE A 28 7.11 6.68 15.56
C ILE A 28 7.92 5.63 16.33
N VAL A 29 7.99 5.74 17.67
CA VAL A 29 8.74 4.81 18.53
C VAL A 29 8.34 3.35 18.34
N TYR A 30 7.04 3.08 18.15
CA TYR A 30 6.55 1.71 17.95
C TYR A 30 7.04 1.06 16.65
N ARG A 31 7.48 1.84 15.66
CA ARG A 31 8.10 1.29 14.44
C ARG A 31 9.51 0.75 14.72
N GLY A 32 10.24 1.37 15.64
CA GLY A 32 11.59 0.98 16.01
C GLY A 32 11.87 1.27 17.48
N PRO A 33 11.50 0.33 18.36
CA PRO A 33 11.63 0.55 19.80
C PRO A 33 13.05 0.32 20.35
N ASP A 34 13.96 -0.30 19.55
CA ASP A 34 15.22 -0.84 20.06
C ASP A 34 16.31 0.24 20.16
N ASP A 35 16.31 1.24 19.25
CA ASP A 35 17.35 2.27 19.19
C ASP A 35 16.83 3.56 18.57
N GLU A 36 17.47 4.67 18.87
CA GLU A 36 17.25 5.99 18.27
C GLU A 36 18.58 6.61 17.89
N GLY A 37 18.62 7.22 16.71
CA GLY A 37 19.78 8.01 16.31
C GLY A 37 19.39 9.30 15.61
N ILE A 38 20.16 10.35 15.88
CA ILE A 38 19.91 11.70 15.38
C ILE A 38 21.23 12.28 14.87
N TYR A 39 21.15 12.96 13.72
CA TYR A 39 22.22 13.80 13.18
C TYR A 39 21.67 15.19 12.91
N VAL A 40 22.36 16.21 13.40
CA VAL A 40 22.03 17.62 13.12
C VAL A 40 23.29 18.37 12.74
N ALA A 41 23.30 18.95 11.57
CA ALA A 41 24.36 19.86 11.11
C ALA A 41 23.91 20.68 9.90
N ASP A 42 24.46 21.90 9.76
CA ASP A 42 24.40 22.73 8.55
C ASP A 42 22.98 22.95 7.97
N GLY A 43 21.98 23.05 8.83
CA GLY A 43 20.58 23.23 8.41
C GLY A 43 19.89 21.95 7.99
N ALA A 44 20.39 20.80 8.40
CA ALA A 44 19.74 19.50 8.22
C ALA A 44 19.61 18.77 9.55
N GLY A 45 18.50 18.06 9.74
CA GLY A 45 18.25 17.15 10.84
C GLY A 45 17.71 15.82 10.29
N LEU A 46 18.37 14.73 10.60
CA LEU A 46 18.00 13.38 10.26
C LEU A 46 17.77 12.58 11.52
N GLY A 47 16.67 11.86 11.61
CA GLY A 47 16.32 11.04 12.76
C GLY A 47 15.78 9.68 12.35
N MET A 48 15.98 8.70 13.23
CA MET A 48 15.59 7.33 12.99
C MET A 48 15.22 6.61 14.28
N ARG A 49 14.16 5.81 14.20
CA ARG A 49 13.78 4.81 15.21
C ARG A 49 14.04 3.43 14.64
N ARG A 50 14.86 2.62 15.31
CA ARG A 50 15.36 1.35 14.80
C ARG A 50 14.66 0.16 15.42
N LEU A 51 14.23 -0.78 14.57
CA LEU A 51 13.98 -2.16 14.92
C LEU A 51 15.18 -2.97 14.42
N SER A 52 15.97 -3.51 15.35
CA SER A 52 17.25 -4.17 15.07
C SER A 52 17.03 -5.57 14.50
N ILE A 53 17.48 -5.82 13.26
CA ILE A 53 17.27 -7.08 12.54
C ILE A 53 18.59 -7.62 12.01
N ILE A 54 19.43 -6.80 11.39
CA ILE A 54 20.78 -7.14 10.92
C ILE A 54 21.78 -6.27 11.65
N ASP A 55 22.89 -6.87 12.09
CA ASP A 55 23.94 -6.21 12.89
C ASP A 55 23.37 -5.54 14.15
N LEU A 56 22.91 -6.35 15.09
CA LEU A 56 22.16 -5.86 16.26
C LEU A 56 22.94 -4.82 17.08
N SER A 57 24.24 -4.95 17.16
CA SER A 57 25.11 -4.07 17.95
C SER A 57 25.77 -2.93 17.16
N GLY A 58 26.09 -3.15 15.87
CA GLY A 58 26.84 -2.20 15.04
C GLY A 58 25.99 -1.35 14.13
N GLY A 59 24.74 -1.71 13.91
CA GLY A 59 23.85 -1.09 12.91
C GLY A 59 23.17 0.20 13.36
N HIS A 60 23.75 0.97 14.26
CA HIS A 60 23.25 2.30 14.66
C HIS A 60 23.17 3.25 13.45
N GLN A 61 22.08 3.98 13.32
CA GLN A 61 21.89 5.00 12.29
C GLN A 61 21.70 6.36 12.95
N PRO A 62 22.01 7.47 12.26
CA PRO A 62 22.39 7.61 10.83
C PRO A 62 23.77 7.03 10.52
N VAL A 63 23.86 6.31 9.39
CA VAL A 63 25.14 5.79 8.84
C VAL A 63 25.78 6.86 7.96
N PHE A 64 27.10 6.86 7.85
CA PHE A 64 27.87 7.83 7.08
C PHE A 64 28.96 7.17 6.22
N ASN A 65 29.45 7.88 5.21
CA ASN A 65 30.59 7.47 4.40
C ASN A 65 31.93 7.75 5.11
N GLU A 66 33.07 7.33 4.53
CA GLU A 66 34.40 7.36 5.16
C GLU A 66 34.79 8.75 5.64
N ASP A 67 34.51 9.80 4.86
CA ASP A 67 34.86 11.18 5.16
C ASP A 67 33.79 11.99 5.89
N ARG A 68 32.65 11.35 6.20
CA ARG A 68 31.49 11.95 6.88
C ARG A 68 30.86 13.14 6.14
N THR A 69 30.92 13.09 4.83
CA THR A 69 30.29 14.11 3.97
C THR A 69 28.87 13.75 3.58
N ALA A 70 28.51 12.47 3.62
CA ALA A 70 27.17 11.98 3.34
C ALA A 70 26.63 11.15 4.51
N TRP A 71 25.33 11.35 4.84
CA TRP A 71 24.65 10.70 5.96
C TRP A 71 23.34 10.13 5.48
N ILE A 72 22.98 8.91 5.95
CA ILE A 72 21.74 8.24 5.59
C ILE A 72 20.95 7.81 6.82
N VAL A 73 19.60 8.00 6.74
CA VAL A 73 18.62 7.29 7.55
C VAL A 73 17.75 6.44 6.64
N TYR A 74 17.43 5.24 7.10
CA TYR A 74 16.89 4.22 6.24
C TYR A 74 15.88 3.34 6.98
N ASN A 75 14.71 3.14 6.36
CA ASN A 75 13.68 2.21 6.79
C ASN A 75 13.50 1.16 5.71
N GLY A 76 14.01 -0.05 5.91
CA GLY A 76 13.89 -1.08 4.90
C GLY A 76 14.80 -2.28 5.10
N GLU A 77 15.00 -3.03 3.99
CA GLU A 77 15.90 -4.16 3.88
C GLU A 77 16.41 -4.30 2.44
N ILE A 78 17.73 -4.29 2.24
CA ILE A 78 18.37 -4.49 0.93
C ILE A 78 18.90 -5.91 0.85
N TYR A 79 18.17 -6.78 0.17
CA TYR A 79 18.47 -8.23 0.15
C TYR A 79 19.71 -8.61 -0.64
N ASN A 80 20.17 -7.79 -1.57
CA ASN A 80 21.41 -8.04 -2.32
C ASN A 80 22.62 -7.28 -1.76
N PHE A 81 22.56 -6.88 -0.47
CA PHE A 81 23.67 -6.16 0.16
C PHE A 81 24.97 -6.96 0.22
N PRO A 82 24.99 -8.32 0.37
CA PRO A 82 26.27 -9.03 0.41
C PRO A 82 27.05 -8.93 -0.90
N GLU A 83 26.37 -9.04 -2.03
CA GLU A 83 26.98 -8.89 -3.36
C GLU A 83 27.43 -7.47 -3.64
N LEU A 84 26.61 -6.47 -3.23
CA LEU A 84 26.96 -5.06 -3.38
C LEU A 84 28.17 -4.69 -2.52
N ARG A 85 28.23 -5.18 -1.27
CA ARG A 85 29.36 -4.99 -0.37
C ARG A 85 30.65 -5.50 -0.98
N ALA A 86 30.67 -6.76 -1.46
CA ALA A 86 31.85 -7.36 -2.08
C ALA A 86 32.35 -6.54 -3.30
N GLN A 87 31.41 -5.98 -4.11
CA GLN A 87 31.77 -5.13 -5.23
C GLN A 87 32.37 -3.78 -4.78
N LEU A 88 31.83 -3.17 -3.73
CA LEU A 88 32.28 -1.89 -3.20
C LEU A 88 33.64 -2.01 -2.50
N GLU A 89 33.84 -3.05 -1.69
CA GLU A 89 35.15 -3.38 -1.08
C GLU A 89 36.22 -3.59 -2.18
N GLY A 90 35.87 -4.28 -3.28
CA GLY A 90 36.75 -4.45 -4.44
C GLY A 90 37.08 -3.15 -5.18
N ARG A 91 36.31 -2.07 -4.97
CA ARG A 91 36.59 -0.71 -5.49
C ARG A 91 37.35 0.19 -4.50
N GLY A 92 37.58 -0.31 -3.27
CA GLY A 92 38.35 0.39 -2.25
C GLY A 92 37.52 1.07 -1.17
N HIS A 93 36.22 0.87 -1.12
CA HIS A 93 35.40 1.34 0.00
C HIS A 93 35.67 0.57 1.29
N HIS A 94 35.63 1.26 2.42
CA HIS A 94 35.88 0.71 3.74
C HIS A 94 34.61 0.74 4.61
N PHE A 95 34.12 -0.44 4.98
CA PHE A 95 32.94 -0.62 5.79
C PHE A 95 33.28 -0.66 7.28
N TYR A 96 32.48 0.00 8.11
CA TYR A 96 32.60 -0.04 9.57
C TYR A 96 31.44 -0.75 10.27
N THR A 97 30.36 -1.09 9.52
CA THR A 97 29.23 -1.91 10.00
C THR A 97 29.11 -3.19 9.19
N HIS A 98 28.21 -4.08 9.62
CA HIS A 98 27.81 -5.26 8.85
C HIS A 98 26.35 -5.16 8.34
N THR A 99 25.77 -3.94 8.36
CA THR A 99 24.39 -3.69 7.93
C THR A 99 24.27 -3.64 6.42
N ASP A 100 23.04 -3.83 5.95
CA ASP A 100 22.60 -3.55 4.59
C ASP A 100 22.51 -2.04 4.29
N THR A 101 22.45 -1.19 5.33
CA THR A 101 22.36 0.28 5.20
C THR A 101 23.62 0.88 4.61
N GLU A 102 24.81 0.41 5.04
CA GLU A 102 26.08 1.02 4.66
C GLU A 102 26.40 0.86 3.16
N VAL A 103 25.94 -0.21 2.52
CA VAL A 103 26.11 -0.37 1.06
C VAL A 103 25.44 0.75 0.27
N ILE A 104 24.35 1.35 0.81
CA ILE A 104 23.62 2.41 0.11
C ILE A 104 24.44 3.68 0.06
N ILE A 105 25.12 4.04 1.17
CA ILE A 105 25.87 5.29 1.22
C ILE A 105 27.13 5.23 0.34
N HIS A 106 27.82 4.08 0.28
CA HIS A 106 28.95 3.89 -0.61
C HIS A 106 28.53 3.82 -2.09
N LEU A 107 27.38 3.20 -2.40
CA LEU A 107 26.80 3.29 -3.75
C LEU A 107 26.44 4.74 -4.13
N TYR A 108 26.02 5.57 -3.15
CA TYR A 108 25.74 6.98 -3.40
C TYR A 108 27.00 7.77 -3.76
N GLU A 109 28.15 7.44 -3.18
CA GLU A 109 29.45 8.04 -3.56
C GLU A 109 29.79 7.76 -5.02
N ASP A 110 29.61 6.51 -5.46
CA ASP A 110 29.92 6.09 -6.84
C ASP A 110 28.91 6.61 -7.88
N LEU A 111 27.61 6.58 -7.56
CA LEU A 111 26.51 6.72 -8.53
C LEU A 111 25.59 7.93 -8.26
N GLY A 112 25.79 8.64 -7.15
CA GLY A 112 24.84 9.67 -6.71
C GLY A 112 23.47 9.10 -6.44
N ALA A 113 22.41 9.84 -6.75
CA ALA A 113 21.03 9.41 -6.53
C ALA A 113 20.62 8.15 -7.34
N ASP A 114 21.38 7.80 -8.39
CA ASP A 114 21.11 6.58 -9.18
C ASP A 114 21.49 5.28 -8.46
N CYS A 115 22.13 5.36 -7.30
CA CYS A 115 22.41 4.22 -6.42
C CYS A 115 21.16 3.36 -6.16
N VAL A 116 19.96 3.96 -6.07
CA VAL A 116 18.69 3.28 -5.84
C VAL A 116 18.32 2.25 -6.91
N THR A 117 18.86 2.42 -8.13
CA THR A 117 18.60 1.48 -9.24
C THR A 117 19.26 0.11 -9.01
N LYS A 118 20.33 0.05 -8.18
CA LYS A 118 21.08 -1.17 -7.86
C LYS A 118 20.49 -1.95 -6.71
N LEU A 119 19.61 -1.34 -5.93
CA LEU A 119 19.05 -1.92 -4.72
C LEU A 119 17.95 -2.94 -5.05
N ARG A 120 18.04 -4.16 -4.50
CA ARG A 120 16.99 -5.17 -4.50
C ARG A 120 16.44 -5.30 -3.09
N GLY A 121 15.30 -4.65 -2.82
CA GLY A 121 14.80 -4.57 -1.46
C GLY A 121 13.42 -3.92 -1.34
N MET A 122 13.13 -3.52 -0.14
CA MET A 122 12.00 -2.69 0.26
C MET A 122 12.57 -1.54 1.08
N PHE A 123 12.27 -0.29 0.72
CA PHE A 123 12.91 0.84 1.38
C PHE A 123 12.18 2.18 1.26
N ALA A 124 12.39 2.98 2.30
CA ALA A 124 12.29 4.42 2.28
C ALA A 124 13.59 4.97 2.87
N LEU A 125 14.27 5.85 2.18
CA LEU A 125 15.57 6.38 2.60
C LEU A 125 15.66 7.90 2.43
N ALA A 126 16.54 8.49 3.25
CA ALA A 126 16.93 9.88 3.13
C ALA A 126 18.44 9.99 3.25
N ILE A 127 19.10 10.51 2.22
CA ILE A 127 20.54 10.78 2.19
C ILE A 127 20.75 12.30 2.16
N TYR A 128 21.52 12.81 3.12
CA TYR A 128 21.96 14.19 3.14
C TYR A 128 23.44 14.29 2.77
N ASP A 129 23.73 14.93 1.62
CA ASP A 129 25.07 15.27 1.16
C ASP A 129 25.43 16.69 1.65
N LYS A 130 26.28 16.74 2.65
CA LYS A 130 26.71 17.99 3.31
C LYS A 130 27.45 18.89 2.36
N THR A 131 28.29 18.34 1.48
CA THR A 131 29.13 19.10 0.55
C THR A 131 28.31 19.81 -0.51
N LYS A 132 27.28 19.11 -1.03
CA LYS A 132 26.35 19.63 -2.03
C LYS A 132 25.12 20.31 -1.39
N ARG A 133 24.96 20.20 -0.07
CA ARG A 133 23.75 20.64 0.65
C ARG A 133 22.47 20.10 -0.01
N LYS A 134 22.50 18.83 -0.32
CA LYS A 134 21.44 18.16 -1.06
C LYS A 134 20.83 17.04 -0.23
N LEU A 135 19.52 17.01 -0.17
CA LEU A 135 18.76 15.86 0.35
C LEU A 135 18.25 15.02 -0.82
N VAL A 136 18.45 13.70 -0.72
CA VAL A 136 17.86 12.72 -1.62
C VAL A 136 16.90 11.85 -0.81
N LEU A 137 15.62 11.83 -1.20
CA LEU A 137 14.63 10.91 -0.69
C LEU A 137 14.36 9.86 -1.76
N ALA A 138 14.20 8.59 -1.38
CA ALA A 138 13.78 7.56 -2.33
C ALA A 138 12.85 6.54 -1.69
N ARG A 139 11.87 6.05 -2.47
CA ARG A 139 10.92 5.03 -2.08
C ARG A 139 11.04 3.83 -3.01
N ASP A 140 10.95 2.61 -2.47
CA ASP A 140 11.14 1.39 -3.23
C ASP A 140 10.15 1.26 -4.40
N ARG A 141 10.48 0.36 -5.33
CA ARG A 141 9.79 0.18 -6.63
C ARG A 141 8.29 0.01 -6.54
N LEU A 142 7.80 -0.70 -5.51
CA LEU A 142 6.38 -1.00 -5.30
C LEU A 142 5.76 -0.23 -4.12
N GLY A 143 6.55 0.61 -3.42
CA GLY A 143 6.06 1.42 -2.30
C GLY A 143 5.76 0.61 -1.04
N LYS A 144 6.54 -0.46 -0.78
CA LYS A 144 6.39 -1.31 0.41
C LYS A 144 6.64 -0.55 1.71
N LYS A 145 7.51 0.49 1.65
CA LYS A 145 7.77 1.37 2.80
C LYS A 145 7.17 2.75 2.57
N PRO A 146 6.52 3.32 3.60
CA PRO A 146 5.92 4.64 3.50
C PRO A 146 6.98 5.74 3.55
N LEU A 147 6.77 6.81 2.75
CA LEU A 147 7.58 8.03 2.79
C LEU A 147 6.73 9.23 2.41
N HIS A 148 6.61 10.17 3.35
CA HIS A 148 5.88 11.42 3.21
C HIS A 148 6.84 12.60 3.21
N TYR A 149 6.47 13.67 2.53
CA TYR A 149 7.23 14.92 2.53
C TYR A 149 6.34 16.15 2.45
N ALA A 150 6.85 17.27 2.93
CA ALA A 150 6.19 18.57 2.87
C ALA A 150 7.22 19.69 2.73
N LEU A 151 7.03 20.61 1.80
CA LEU A 151 7.80 21.84 1.72
C LEU A 151 6.99 22.97 2.37
N HIS A 152 7.53 23.52 3.47
CA HIS A 152 6.85 24.56 4.21
C HIS A 152 7.88 25.59 4.75
N LYS A 153 7.63 26.88 4.50
CA LYS A 153 8.49 27.99 4.96
C LYS A 153 9.98 27.80 4.67
N GLY A 154 10.32 27.25 3.49
CA GLY A 154 11.70 26.99 3.07
C GLY A 154 12.35 25.74 3.68
N ASN A 155 11.61 24.96 4.47
CA ASN A 155 12.05 23.69 5.03
C ASN A 155 11.38 22.53 4.30
N LEU A 156 12.13 21.52 3.91
CA LEU A 156 11.60 20.25 3.46
C LEU A 156 11.59 19.27 4.65
N TYR A 157 10.40 18.92 5.10
CA TYR A 157 10.16 17.88 6.10
C TYR A 157 9.96 16.56 5.38
N PHE A 158 10.40 15.46 5.99
CA PHE A 158 10.10 14.10 5.53
C PHE A 158 9.91 13.15 6.71
N ALA A 159 9.09 12.14 6.53
CA ALA A 159 8.90 11.10 7.54
C ALA A 159 8.28 9.82 6.96
N SER A 160 8.47 8.71 7.66
CA SER A 160 7.70 7.48 7.43
C SER A 160 6.21 7.68 7.69
N GLU A 161 5.84 8.57 8.61
CA GLU A 161 4.45 8.82 9.00
C GLU A 161 4.16 10.32 9.12
N ILE A 162 2.94 10.71 8.73
CA ILE A 162 2.50 12.12 8.65
C ILE A 162 2.55 12.82 10.01
N LYS A 163 2.22 12.10 11.10
CA LYS A 163 2.19 12.68 12.46
C LYS A 163 3.56 13.19 12.92
N SER A 164 4.66 12.61 12.43
CA SER A 164 6.01 13.14 12.69
C SER A 164 6.19 14.53 12.08
N ILE A 165 5.63 14.77 10.90
CA ILE A 165 5.65 16.11 10.26
C ILE A 165 4.73 17.07 11.02
N LEU A 166 3.49 16.63 11.32
CA LEU A 166 2.50 17.46 12.00
C LEU A 166 2.89 17.83 13.42
N SER A 167 3.71 17.02 14.11
CA SER A 167 4.18 17.31 15.45
C SER A 167 5.05 18.57 15.54
N VAL A 168 5.72 18.93 14.43
CA VAL A 168 6.62 20.10 14.37
C VAL A 168 6.15 21.19 13.41
N ALA A 169 5.17 20.87 12.55
CA ALA A 169 4.53 21.80 11.61
C ALA A 169 3.00 21.60 11.59
N PRO A 170 2.31 21.85 12.72
CA PRO A 170 0.86 21.57 12.85
C PRO A 170 -0.01 22.42 11.90
N GLU A 171 0.48 23.54 11.41
CA GLU A 171 -0.19 24.35 10.39
C GLU A 171 -0.37 23.63 9.05
N LEU A 172 0.36 22.53 8.80
CA LEU A 172 0.16 21.66 7.64
C LEU A 172 -1.07 20.72 7.76
N ALA A 173 -1.75 20.72 8.90
CA ALA A 173 -2.95 19.90 9.13
C ALA A 173 -4.20 20.44 8.40
N GLU A 174 -4.02 21.14 7.29
CA GLU A 174 -5.12 21.59 6.43
C GLU A 174 -5.67 20.44 5.60
N VAL A 175 -6.99 20.18 5.77
CA VAL A 175 -7.63 19.00 5.18
C VAL A 175 -7.75 19.13 3.66
N ASN A 176 -7.39 18.09 2.94
CA ASN A 176 -7.52 17.95 1.49
C ASN A 176 -8.89 17.36 1.11
N ALA A 177 -9.84 18.18 0.70
CA ALA A 177 -11.19 17.74 0.33
C ALA A 177 -11.20 16.70 -0.80
N GLN A 178 -10.31 16.84 -1.81
CA GLN A 178 -10.17 15.87 -2.90
C GLN A 178 -9.73 14.49 -2.38
N ALA A 179 -8.81 14.44 -1.43
CA ALA A 179 -8.37 13.19 -0.83
C ALA A 179 -9.47 12.50 -0.02
N LEU A 180 -10.30 13.27 0.71
CA LEU A 180 -11.44 12.71 1.42
C LEU A 180 -12.48 12.15 0.46
N LEU A 181 -12.69 12.80 -0.68
CA LEU A 181 -13.55 12.31 -1.75
C LEU A 181 -13.03 10.99 -2.33
N GLU A 182 -11.73 10.92 -2.62
CA GLU A 182 -11.08 9.71 -3.12
C GLU A 182 -11.13 8.59 -2.08
N TYR A 183 -10.96 8.90 -0.78
CA TYR A 183 -11.19 7.94 0.28
C TYR A 183 -12.63 7.38 0.27
N LEU A 184 -13.63 8.24 0.23
CA LEU A 184 -15.02 7.77 0.17
C LEU A 184 -15.28 6.90 -1.06
N TYR A 185 -14.60 7.19 -2.17
CA TYR A 185 -14.74 6.44 -3.41
C TYR A 185 -14.06 5.07 -3.34
N TYR A 186 -12.80 5.01 -2.91
CA TYR A 186 -11.95 3.81 -2.94
C TYR A 186 -11.88 3.06 -1.61
N GLY A 187 -12.01 3.74 -0.47
CA GLY A 187 -11.75 3.22 0.88
C GLY A 187 -10.32 3.53 1.38
N TYR A 188 -9.52 4.19 0.56
CA TYR A 188 -8.16 4.65 0.87
C TYR A 188 -7.86 5.95 0.11
N VAL A 189 -6.82 6.66 0.51
CA VAL A 189 -6.33 7.85 -0.21
C VAL A 189 -5.22 7.43 -1.17
N PRO A 190 -5.44 7.47 -2.50
CA PRO A 190 -4.42 7.09 -3.49
C PRO A 190 -3.21 8.02 -3.51
N ASP A 191 -2.02 7.45 -3.80
CA ASP A 191 -0.82 8.24 -4.04
C ASP A 191 -1.00 9.20 -5.25
N PRO A 192 -0.37 10.36 -5.27
CA PRO A 192 0.61 10.91 -4.32
C PRO A 192 0.02 11.83 -3.25
N ILE A 193 -1.30 12.06 -3.24
CA ILE A 193 -1.93 12.97 -2.28
C ILE A 193 -2.10 12.31 -0.92
N THR A 194 -2.24 13.15 0.12
CA THR A 194 -2.63 12.73 1.47
C THR A 194 -3.93 13.41 1.88
N ALA A 195 -4.48 13.02 3.02
CA ALA A 195 -5.60 13.71 3.64
C ALA A 195 -5.30 15.19 3.99
N PHE A 196 -4.06 15.65 3.80
CA PHE A 196 -3.59 17.01 4.09
C PHE A 196 -3.03 17.69 2.85
N THR A 197 -3.44 18.96 2.61
CA THR A 197 -3.13 19.71 1.38
C THR A 197 -1.62 19.88 1.13
N GLY A 198 -0.85 20.16 2.17
CA GLY A 198 0.59 20.46 2.07
C GLY A 198 1.52 19.25 2.24
N ILE A 199 0.99 18.05 2.48
CA ILE A 199 1.77 16.84 2.71
C ILE A 199 1.52 15.86 1.56
N HIS A 200 2.59 15.28 1.03
CA HIS A 200 2.56 14.38 -0.12
C HIS A 200 3.21 13.04 0.19
N LYS A 201 2.73 11.97 -0.45
CA LYS A 201 3.43 10.68 -0.51
C LYS A 201 4.45 10.73 -1.65
N LEU A 202 5.67 10.28 -1.41
CA LEU A 202 6.60 10.02 -2.52
C LEU A 202 6.11 8.77 -3.25
N PRO A 203 5.79 8.83 -4.57
CA PRO A 203 5.25 7.69 -5.27
C PRO A 203 6.23 6.49 -5.32
N PRO A 204 5.75 5.24 -5.45
CA PRO A 204 6.59 4.07 -5.65
C PRO A 204 7.52 4.23 -6.85
N GLY A 205 8.77 3.74 -6.73
CA GLY A 205 9.76 3.83 -7.80
C GLY A 205 10.23 5.25 -8.12
N HIS A 206 10.06 6.19 -7.20
CA HIS A 206 10.49 7.58 -7.37
C HIS A 206 11.57 7.96 -6.36
N LEU A 207 12.36 8.94 -6.78
CA LEU A 207 13.25 9.69 -5.91
C LEU A 207 12.95 11.18 -6.01
N LEU A 208 13.29 11.90 -4.95
CA LEU A 208 13.15 13.34 -4.82
C LEU A 208 14.51 13.92 -4.40
N GLU A 209 14.98 14.89 -5.13
CA GLU A 209 16.16 15.69 -4.79
C GLU A 209 15.71 17.09 -4.35
N PHE A 210 16.20 17.52 -3.19
CA PHE A 210 15.96 18.86 -2.68
C PHE A 210 17.29 19.58 -2.54
N GLN A 211 17.44 20.67 -3.28
CA GLN A 211 18.63 21.52 -3.27
C GLN A 211 18.25 22.96 -3.59
N ASP A 212 18.83 23.92 -2.90
CA ASP A 212 18.61 25.38 -3.12
C ASP A 212 17.12 25.78 -3.13
N GLY A 213 16.32 25.15 -2.28
CA GLY A 213 14.87 25.40 -2.17
C GLY A 213 14.02 24.81 -3.28
N LYS A 214 14.60 24.04 -4.17
CA LYS A 214 13.89 23.40 -5.29
C LYS A 214 13.76 21.91 -5.08
N ILE A 215 12.58 21.41 -5.38
CA ILE A 215 12.28 19.97 -5.43
C ILE A 215 12.35 19.52 -6.88
N HIS A 216 13.12 18.45 -7.12
CA HIS A 216 13.14 17.73 -8.37
C HIS A 216 12.78 16.28 -8.10
N THR A 217 11.64 15.80 -8.64
CA THR A 217 11.18 14.42 -8.48
C THR A 217 11.32 13.70 -9.82
N ARG A 218 11.87 12.48 -9.80
CA ARG A 218 11.95 11.64 -10.99
C ARG A 218 11.63 10.18 -10.66
N GLN A 219 11.04 9.52 -11.63
CA GLN A 219 10.80 8.08 -11.60
C GLN A 219 12.08 7.35 -12.00
N TYR A 220 12.55 6.41 -11.16
CA TYR A 220 13.71 5.57 -11.46
C TYR A 220 13.32 4.14 -11.86
N TRP A 221 12.07 3.74 -11.64
CA TRP A 221 11.56 2.44 -12.03
C TRP A 221 10.06 2.50 -12.39
N GLU A 222 9.68 1.69 -13.37
CA GLU A 222 8.29 1.46 -13.78
C GLU A 222 8.09 -0.03 -14.06
N LEU A 223 6.83 -0.50 -14.00
CA LEU A 223 6.46 -1.83 -14.47
C LEU A 223 6.80 -1.97 -15.96
N PRO A 224 7.41 -3.11 -16.38
CA PRO A 224 7.77 -3.33 -17.76
C PRO A 224 6.53 -3.49 -18.63
N GLU A 225 6.74 -3.54 -19.95
CA GLU A 225 5.69 -3.91 -20.90
C GLU A 225 5.18 -5.32 -20.59
N TYR A 226 3.86 -5.46 -20.57
CA TYR A 226 3.19 -6.72 -20.30
C TYR A 226 3.19 -7.65 -21.51
N ASN A 227 3.10 -8.95 -21.26
CA ASN A 227 3.01 -9.99 -22.30
C ASN A 227 4.15 -9.93 -23.32
N THR A 228 5.39 -9.80 -22.84
CA THR A 228 6.60 -9.68 -23.68
C THR A 228 7.29 -11.00 -23.94
N HIS A 229 6.99 -12.05 -23.17
CA HIS A 229 7.56 -13.38 -23.35
C HIS A 229 6.52 -14.46 -23.08
N ALA A 230 6.53 -15.49 -23.91
CA ALA A 230 5.68 -16.65 -23.75
C ALA A 230 6.56 -17.90 -23.51
N PRO A 231 6.40 -18.58 -22.36
CA PRO A 231 7.04 -19.86 -22.10
C PRO A 231 6.64 -20.88 -23.18
N LYS A 232 7.58 -21.73 -23.59
CA LYS A 232 7.33 -22.77 -24.61
C LYS A 232 6.43 -23.89 -24.09
N SER A 233 6.43 -24.09 -22.76
CA SER A 233 5.62 -25.11 -22.11
C SER A 233 5.23 -24.69 -20.68
N GLU A 234 4.24 -25.41 -20.12
CA GLU A 234 3.87 -25.25 -18.70
C GLU A 234 5.04 -25.61 -17.78
N GLU A 235 5.82 -26.62 -18.13
CA GLU A 235 6.96 -27.07 -17.35
C GLU A 235 8.05 -25.99 -17.29
N GLU A 236 8.42 -25.39 -18.42
CA GLU A 236 9.38 -24.29 -18.47
C GLU A 236 8.93 -23.09 -17.61
N CYS A 237 7.64 -22.74 -17.71
CA CYS A 237 7.07 -21.67 -16.90
C CYS A 237 7.13 -21.97 -15.39
N LEU A 238 6.86 -23.22 -15.01
CA LEU A 238 6.90 -23.66 -13.61
C LEU A 238 8.33 -23.67 -13.05
N GLU A 239 9.30 -24.15 -13.83
CA GLU A 239 10.72 -24.19 -13.43
C GLU A 239 11.23 -22.77 -13.17
N GLU A 240 10.97 -21.86 -14.08
CA GLU A 240 11.41 -20.47 -13.98
C GLU A 240 10.72 -19.75 -12.79
N LEU A 241 9.40 -19.93 -12.63
CA LEU A 241 8.67 -19.35 -11.49
C LEU A 241 9.15 -19.89 -10.15
N GLU A 242 9.39 -21.21 -10.07
CA GLU A 242 9.92 -21.87 -8.88
C GLU A 242 11.29 -21.32 -8.51
N GLN A 243 12.20 -21.23 -9.49
CA GLN A 243 13.55 -20.71 -9.26
C GLN A 243 13.50 -19.26 -8.74
N ARG A 244 12.73 -18.38 -9.40
CA ARG A 244 12.62 -16.96 -9.01
C ARG A 244 12.00 -16.77 -7.63
N LEU A 245 10.92 -17.49 -7.32
CA LEU A 245 10.27 -17.37 -6.02
C LEU A 245 11.09 -18.03 -4.90
N LEU A 246 11.80 -19.13 -5.18
CA LEU A 246 12.70 -19.74 -4.22
C LEU A 246 13.88 -18.81 -3.90
N GLU A 247 14.48 -18.19 -4.91
CA GLU A 247 15.54 -17.20 -4.72
C GLU A 247 15.03 -16.00 -3.94
N ALA A 248 13.90 -15.39 -4.35
CA ALA A 248 13.28 -14.27 -3.67
C ALA A 248 12.94 -14.60 -2.21
N THR A 249 12.57 -15.86 -1.91
CA THR A 249 12.34 -16.33 -0.56
C THR A 249 13.66 -16.43 0.21
N LYS A 250 14.68 -17.09 -0.35
CA LYS A 250 15.98 -17.32 0.29
C LYS A 250 16.65 -16.03 0.74
N ILE A 251 16.73 -15.03 -0.13
CA ILE A 251 17.38 -13.74 0.22
C ILE A 251 16.64 -13.01 1.34
N ARG A 252 15.34 -13.30 1.54
CA ARG A 252 14.52 -12.71 2.62
C ARG A 252 14.61 -13.48 3.94
N LEU A 253 15.38 -14.58 3.99
CA LEU A 253 15.67 -15.30 5.23
C LEU A 253 16.90 -14.75 5.96
N ILE A 254 17.65 -13.83 5.35
CA ILE A 254 18.81 -13.18 5.99
C ILE A 254 18.29 -12.34 7.17
N SER A 255 18.70 -12.71 8.39
CA SER A 255 18.27 -12.05 9.63
C SER A 255 19.10 -12.55 10.81
N ASP A 256 19.48 -11.66 11.73
CA ASP A 256 20.14 -12.00 12.99
C ASP A 256 19.11 -12.22 14.13
N VAL A 257 17.81 -12.11 13.82
CA VAL A 257 16.70 -12.34 14.74
C VAL A 257 15.77 -13.44 14.25
N PRO A 258 14.98 -14.07 15.15
CA PRO A 258 14.02 -15.09 14.75
C PRO A 258 13.03 -14.60 13.69
N LEU A 259 12.77 -15.45 12.69
CA LEU A 259 11.81 -15.18 11.62
C LEU A 259 10.79 -16.31 11.46
N GLY A 260 9.64 -15.97 10.85
CA GLY A 260 8.57 -16.91 10.56
C GLY A 260 7.73 -16.49 9.35
N ALA A 261 6.51 -17.01 9.22
CA ALA A 261 5.60 -16.66 8.14
C ALA A 261 4.14 -16.60 8.59
N PHE A 262 3.36 -15.72 7.98
CA PHE A 262 1.91 -15.78 8.07
C PHE A 262 1.37 -16.93 7.23
N LEU A 263 0.45 -17.71 7.78
CA LEU A 263 -0.13 -18.87 7.12
C LEU A 263 -1.67 -18.85 7.25
N SER A 264 -2.36 -18.40 6.22
CA SER A 264 -3.84 -18.41 6.17
C SER A 264 -4.42 -19.70 5.55
N GLY A 265 -3.58 -20.61 5.06
CA GLY A 265 -4.04 -21.74 4.26
C GLY A 265 -4.61 -21.32 2.88
N GLY A 266 -4.26 -20.13 2.40
CA GLY A 266 -4.47 -19.69 1.02
C GLY A 266 -3.32 -20.11 0.10
N THR A 267 -3.52 -20.04 -1.22
CA THR A 267 -2.50 -20.42 -2.22
C THR A 267 -1.18 -19.70 -1.98
N ASP A 268 -1.21 -18.38 -1.79
CA ASP A 268 -0.03 -17.53 -1.72
C ASP A 268 0.81 -17.81 -0.48
N SER A 269 0.19 -17.72 0.71
CA SER A 269 0.87 -18.00 1.98
C SER A 269 1.39 -19.44 2.06
N SER A 270 0.61 -20.40 1.55
CA SER A 270 1.03 -21.83 1.53
C SER A 270 2.21 -22.06 0.60
N THR A 271 2.26 -21.36 -0.56
CA THR A 271 3.40 -21.42 -1.48
C THR A 271 4.67 -20.88 -0.83
N ILE A 272 4.56 -19.71 -0.17
CA ILE A 272 5.71 -19.11 0.53
C ILE A 272 6.20 -20.00 1.66
N VAL A 273 5.30 -20.57 2.48
CA VAL A 273 5.68 -21.50 3.55
C VAL A 273 6.36 -22.77 2.99
N ALA A 274 5.86 -23.31 1.87
CA ALA A 274 6.48 -24.46 1.21
C ALA A 274 7.91 -24.13 0.72
N LEU A 275 8.12 -22.96 0.12
CA LEU A 275 9.44 -22.51 -0.34
C LEU A 275 10.37 -22.20 0.84
N MET A 276 9.86 -21.62 1.92
CA MET A 276 10.63 -21.42 3.15
C MET A 276 11.10 -22.76 3.76
N ALA A 277 10.20 -23.74 3.85
CA ALA A 277 10.54 -25.07 4.38
C ALA A 277 11.64 -25.76 3.56
N ARG A 278 11.71 -25.50 2.25
CA ARG A 278 12.79 -26.01 1.38
C ARG A 278 14.09 -25.22 1.51
N ALA A 279 14.01 -23.94 1.89
CA ALA A 279 15.16 -23.05 2.00
C ALA A 279 15.77 -23.03 3.41
N SER A 280 15.05 -23.47 4.43
CA SER A 280 15.45 -23.44 5.83
C SER A 280 16.04 -24.78 6.28
N SER A 281 16.99 -24.75 7.20
CA SER A 281 17.59 -25.93 7.81
C SER A 281 16.79 -26.51 8.98
N GLY A 282 15.81 -25.78 9.49
CA GLY A 282 14.96 -26.17 10.63
C GLY A 282 13.49 -25.87 10.40
N PRO A 283 12.61 -26.23 11.35
CA PRO A 283 11.18 -25.97 11.25
C PRO A 283 10.87 -24.47 11.11
N VAL A 284 10.07 -24.13 10.13
CA VAL A 284 9.59 -22.76 9.93
C VAL A 284 8.53 -22.43 10.96
N LYS A 285 8.67 -21.31 11.68
CA LYS A 285 7.59 -20.79 12.53
C LYS A 285 6.46 -20.23 11.67
N THR A 286 5.22 -20.66 11.90
CA THR A 286 4.07 -20.20 11.14
C THR A 286 2.96 -19.71 12.06
N PHE A 287 2.25 -18.64 11.62
CA PHE A 287 1.26 -17.95 12.43
C PHE A 287 -0.06 -17.88 11.70
N SER A 288 -1.14 -18.28 12.35
CA SER A 288 -2.52 -18.13 11.84
C SER A 288 -3.47 -17.67 12.92
N ILE A 289 -4.51 -16.95 12.51
CA ILE A 289 -5.63 -16.59 13.37
C ILE A 289 -6.91 -17.22 12.84
N GLY A 290 -7.78 -17.62 13.76
CA GLY A 290 -9.12 -18.08 13.49
C GLY A 290 -10.15 -17.28 14.26
N PHE A 291 -11.43 -17.50 13.97
CA PHE A 291 -12.56 -16.92 14.69
C PHE A 291 -13.40 -18.04 15.28
N LYS A 292 -14.11 -17.77 16.40
CA LYS A 292 -15.02 -18.74 17.02
C LYS A 292 -16.15 -19.20 16.09
N LYS A 293 -16.50 -18.39 15.07
CA LYS A 293 -17.51 -18.74 14.06
C LYS A 293 -16.88 -19.54 12.94
N ASP A 294 -17.33 -20.76 12.73
CA ASP A 294 -16.78 -21.71 11.75
C ASP A 294 -16.79 -21.19 10.32
N ASP A 295 -17.78 -20.42 9.90
CA ASP A 295 -17.89 -19.83 8.57
C ASP A 295 -16.74 -18.88 8.19
N PHE A 296 -16.01 -18.37 9.19
CA PHE A 296 -14.88 -17.44 9.02
C PHE A 296 -13.54 -18.05 9.46
N ASN A 297 -13.51 -19.34 9.82
CA ASN A 297 -12.33 -19.98 10.39
C ASN A 297 -11.46 -20.64 9.33
N GLU A 298 -10.42 -19.93 8.89
CA GLU A 298 -9.41 -20.48 7.96
C GLU A 298 -8.34 -21.33 8.65
N ALA A 299 -8.29 -21.38 9.99
CA ALA A 299 -7.26 -22.08 10.75
C ALA A 299 -7.15 -23.58 10.41
N ASN A 300 -8.27 -24.23 10.06
CA ASN A 300 -8.25 -25.64 9.62
C ASN A 300 -7.36 -25.86 8.39
N TRP A 301 -7.40 -24.93 7.43
CA TRP A 301 -6.60 -25.01 6.22
C TRP A 301 -5.13 -24.72 6.50
N ALA A 302 -4.84 -23.78 7.39
CA ALA A 302 -3.50 -23.51 7.85
C ALA A 302 -2.89 -24.71 8.53
N ARG A 303 -3.62 -25.43 9.41
CA ARG A 303 -3.17 -26.67 10.08
C ARG A 303 -2.78 -27.78 9.09
N ILE A 304 -3.55 -27.95 8.00
CA ILE A 304 -3.23 -28.93 6.96
C ILE A 304 -1.87 -28.63 6.34
N VAL A 305 -1.62 -27.36 5.99
CA VAL A 305 -0.33 -26.93 5.42
C VAL A 305 0.79 -27.05 6.45
N ALA A 306 0.56 -26.59 7.68
CA ALA A 306 1.52 -26.68 8.77
C ALA A 306 1.97 -28.12 9.04
N LYS A 307 1.01 -29.05 9.10
CA LYS A 307 1.29 -30.49 9.25
C LYS A 307 2.07 -31.04 8.05
N LYS A 308 1.72 -30.63 6.81
CA LYS A 308 2.39 -31.10 5.59
C LYS A 308 3.86 -30.72 5.56
N PHE A 309 4.20 -29.52 5.98
CA PHE A 309 5.58 -29.00 5.94
C PHE A 309 6.29 -29.07 7.30
N ASN A 310 5.69 -29.73 8.29
CA ASN A 310 6.23 -29.89 9.66
C ASN A 310 6.71 -28.56 10.26
N THR A 311 5.86 -27.51 10.18
CA THR A 311 6.16 -26.19 10.71
C THR A 311 5.93 -26.15 12.24
N ASP A 312 6.65 -25.25 12.94
CA ASP A 312 6.33 -24.83 14.31
C ASP A 312 5.15 -23.85 14.25
N HIS A 313 3.93 -24.41 14.35
CA HIS A 313 2.71 -23.68 14.04
C HIS A 313 2.03 -23.10 15.29
N HIS A 314 1.88 -21.79 15.29
CA HIS A 314 1.15 -21.04 16.32
C HIS A 314 -0.19 -20.55 15.79
N GLU A 315 -1.24 -20.82 16.55
CA GLU A 315 -2.60 -20.47 16.17
C GLU A 315 -3.31 -19.74 17.32
N MET A 316 -4.05 -18.68 16.99
CA MET A 316 -4.89 -17.94 17.94
C MET A 316 -6.33 -17.88 17.45
N ILE A 317 -7.27 -18.34 18.28
CA ILE A 317 -8.70 -18.14 18.04
C ILE A 317 -9.11 -16.82 18.68
N LEU A 318 -9.48 -15.87 17.85
CA LEU A 318 -9.82 -14.52 18.27
C LEU A 318 -11.24 -14.45 18.86
N ASP A 319 -11.31 -13.75 19.99
CA ASP A 319 -12.55 -13.26 20.61
C ASP A 319 -12.27 -11.80 21.05
N PRO A 320 -12.10 -10.89 20.08
CA PRO A 320 -11.59 -9.57 20.39
C PRO A 320 -12.65 -8.66 20.98
N ASP A 321 -12.24 -7.73 21.87
CA ASP A 321 -12.98 -6.49 22.07
C ASP A 321 -12.82 -5.63 20.80
N VAL A 322 -13.81 -5.79 19.90
CA VAL A 322 -13.78 -5.15 18.58
C VAL A 322 -13.88 -3.63 18.70
N VAL A 323 -14.64 -3.13 19.70
CA VAL A 323 -14.82 -1.70 19.94
C VAL A 323 -13.48 -1.07 20.29
N GLN A 324 -12.83 -1.58 21.35
CA GLN A 324 -11.54 -1.08 21.81
C GLN A 324 -10.47 -1.20 20.71
N THR A 325 -10.48 -2.29 19.93
CA THR A 325 -9.51 -2.48 18.86
C THR A 325 -9.70 -1.46 17.74
N VAL A 326 -10.93 -1.21 17.31
CA VAL A 326 -11.23 -0.21 16.26
C VAL A 326 -10.81 1.18 16.73
N GLU A 327 -11.07 1.55 17.99
CA GLU A 327 -10.62 2.83 18.55
C GLU A 327 -9.10 2.95 18.60
N HIS A 328 -8.40 1.90 19.04
CA HIS A 328 -6.94 1.87 19.05
C HIS A 328 -6.34 2.03 17.66
N LEU A 329 -6.81 1.26 16.68
CA LEU A 329 -6.27 1.33 15.34
C LEU A 329 -6.55 2.68 14.67
N THR A 330 -7.76 3.23 14.83
CA THR A 330 -8.10 4.54 14.24
C THR A 330 -7.33 5.69 14.88
N SER A 331 -6.93 5.59 16.15
CA SER A 331 -6.05 6.58 16.78
C SER A 331 -4.63 6.62 16.21
N SER A 332 -4.22 5.53 15.55
CA SER A 332 -2.89 5.35 14.95
C SER A 332 -2.87 5.64 13.46
N LEU A 333 -4.03 5.62 12.79
CA LEU A 333 -4.17 5.91 11.36
C LEU A 333 -4.22 7.42 11.12
N GLU A 334 -3.34 7.89 10.25
CA GLU A 334 -3.16 9.32 9.95
C GLU A 334 -4.06 9.80 8.81
N GLU A 335 -4.61 8.86 8.07
CA GLU A 335 -5.57 9.05 7.00
C GLU A 335 -6.77 8.10 7.24
N PRO A 336 -7.97 8.46 6.77
CA PRO A 336 -9.09 7.53 6.89
C PRO A 336 -8.81 6.28 6.05
N PHE A 337 -9.07 5.11 6.61
CA PHE A 337 -8.74 3.82 5.98
C PHE A 337 -9.90 2.82 6.13
N GLY A 338 -10.42 2.31 5.01
CA GLY A 338 -11.68 1.57 4.95
C GLY A 338 -11.54 0.05 4.80
N ASP A 339 -10.33 -0.52 4.75
CA ASP A 339 -10.16 -1.98 4.68
C ASP A 339 -10.27 -2.62 6.06
N SER A 340 -11.37 -3.35 6.29
CA SER A 340 -11.62 -4.03 7.57
C SER A 340 -10.62 -5.15 7.87
N SER A 341 -9.91 -5.67 6.86
CA SER A 341 -8.89 -6.70 7.07
C SER A 341 -7.65 -6.19 7.83
N MET A 342 -7.59 -4.88 8.14
CA MET A 342 -6.61 -4.34 9.08
C MET A 342 -6.71 -4.99 10.46
N LEU A 343 -7.91 -5.34 10.93
CA LEU A 343 -8.13 -5.98 12.23
C LEU A 343 -7.41 -7.35 12.32
N PRO A 344 -7.69 -8.32 11.45
CA PRO A 344 -6.98 -9.61 11.48
C PRO A 344 -5.48 -9.47 11.19
N THR A 345 -5.05 -8.50 10.37
CA THR A 345 -3.63 -8.24 10.11
C THR A 345 -2.93 -7.75 11.37
N TYR A 346 -3.57 -6.88 12.15
CA TYR A 346 -3.07 -6.42 13.45
C TYR A 346 -2.89 -7.59 14.41
N TYR A 347 -3.92 -8.44 14.60
CA TYR A 347 -3.88 -9.54 15.54
C TYR A 347 -2.86 -10.63 15.17
N VAL A 348 -2.77 -11.01 13.90
CA VAL A 348 -1.77 -11.99 13.49
C VAL A 348 -0.34 -11.43 13.68
N SER A 349 -0.17 -10.13 13.48
CA SER A 349 1.12 -9.46 13.73
C SER A 349 1.44 -9.40 15.23
N GLN A 350 0.46 -9.11 16.07
CA GLN A 350 0.60 -9.10 17.53
C GLN A 350 1.01 -10.48 18.07
N MET A 351 0.37 -11.54 17.59
CA MET A 351 0.72 -12.91 17.96
C MET A 351 2.11 -13.28 17.45
N ALA A 352 2.41 -13.00 16.19
CA ALA A 352 3.71 -13.35 15.60
C ALA A 352 4.87 -12.66 16.35
N ARG A 353 4.68 -11.39 16.75
CA ARG A 353 5.71 -10.63 17.49
C ARG A 353 6.13 -11.23 18.82
N GLN A 354 5.29 -12.04 19.43
CA GLN A 354 5.64 -12.79 20.64
C GLN A 354 6.71 -13.86 20.41
N HIS A 355 6.92 -14.27 19.16
CA HIS A 355 7.80 -15.37 18.78
C HIS A 355 8.90 -14.98 17.80
N VAL A 356 8.67 -13.95 16.99
CA VAL A 356 9.59 -13.52 15.91
C VAL A 356 9.58 -12.00 15.76
N THR A 357 10.64 -11.47 15.16
CA THR A 357 10.73 -10.05 14.79
C THR A 357 10.47 -9.82 13.31
N VAL A 358 10.60 -10.88 12.49
CA VAL A 358 10.38 -10.85 11.03
C VAL A 358 9.36 -11.92 10.64
N ALA A 359 8.43 -11.60 9.76
CA ALA A 359 7.49 -12.56 9.18
C ALA A 359 7.46 -12.42 7.65
N LEU A 360 7.47 -13.56 6.93
CA LEU A 360 7.19 -13.56 5.50
C LEU A 360 5.69 -13.64 5.25
N SER A 361 5.23 -12.97 4.20
CA SER A 361 3.83 -12.92 3.80
C SER A 361 3.64 -13.28 2.33
N GLY A 362 2.43 -13.74 1.99
CA GLY A 362 2.00 -14.02 0.62
C GLY A 362 1.30 -12.86 -0.09
N ASP A 363 1.37 -11.64 0.44
CA ASP A 363 0.73 -10.48 -0.17
C ASP A 363 1.26 -10.22 -1.60
N GLY A 364 0.44 -9.59 -2.45
CA GLY A 364 0.75 -9.36 -3.86
C GLY A 364 0.40 -10.51 -4.80
N GLY A 365 0.08 -11.69 -4.28
CA GLY A 365 -0.27 -12.84 -5.10
C GLY A 365 -1.58 -12.64 -5.90
N ASP A 366 -2.51 -11.89 -5.37
CA ASP A 366 -3.77 -11.58 -6.04
C ASP A 366 -3.56 -10.59 -7.20
N GLU A 367 -2.73 -9.58 -7.01
CA GLU A 367 -2.44 -8.54 -8.00
C GLU A 367 -1.53 -9.07 -9.13
N MET A 368 -0.54 -9.90 -8.79
CA MET A 368 0.39 -10.44 -9.79
C MET A 368 -0.24 -11.56 -10.62
N PHE A 369 -1.08 -12.41 -10.02
CA PHE A 369 -1.59 -13.63 -10.65
C PHE A 369 -3.11 -13.64 -10.85
N ALA A 370 -3.75 -12.49 -10.92
CA ALA A 370 -5.19 -12.34 -11.17
C ALA A 370 -6.07 -13.12 -10.17
N GLY A 371 -5.82 -12.97 -8.87
CA GLY A 371 -6.47 -13.75 -7.83
C GLY A 371 -7.81 -13.21 -7.34
N TYR A 372 -8.16 -11.95 -7.58
CA TYR A 372 -9.43 -11.38 -7.14
C TYR A 372 -10.61 -11.81 -8.02
N ASP A 373 -11.77 -12.06 -7.41
CA ASP A 373 -13.00 -12.40 -8.15
C ASP A 373 -13.41 -11.33 -9.16
N ARG A 374 -13.07 -10.07 -8.89
CA ARG A 374 -13.35 -8.95 -9.80
C ARG A 374 -12.72 -9.15 -11.18
N TYR A 375 -11.52 -9.75 -11.29
CA TYR A 375 -10.89 -10.05 -12.57
C TYR A 375 -11.68 -11.09 -13.37
N ARG A 376 -12.06 -12.21 -12.71
CA ARG A 376 -12.85 -13.27 -13.32
C ARG A 376 -14.24 -12.79 -13.74
N ILE A 377 -14.89 -11.97 -12.90
CA ILE A 377 -16.19 -11.36 -13.22
C ILE A 377 -16.06 -10.45 -14.43
N HIS A 378 -14.99 -9.68 -14.48
CA HIS A 378 -14.74 -8.72 -15.56
C HIS A 378 -14.48 -9.43 -16.88
N GLU A 379 -13.63 -10.46 -16.88
CA GLU A 379 -13.40 -11.32 -18.05
C GLU A 379 -14.70 -11.99 -18.54
N GLY A 380 -15.50 -12.55 -17.63
CA GLY A 380 -16.79 -13.14 -17.98
C GLY A 380 -17.81 -12.16 -18.58
N ARG A 381 -17.67 -10.86 -18.29
CA ARG A 381 -18.52 -9.79 -18.86
C ARG A 381 -18.00 -9.24 -20.20
N ARG A 382 -16.86 -9.71 -20.68
CA ARG A 382 -16.29 -9.28 -21.95
C ARG A 382 -17.21 -9.57 -23.15
N VAL A 383 -18.06 -10.57 -23.04
CA VAL A 383 -19.11 -10.88 -24.06
C VAL A 383 -20.01 -9.66 -24.38
N PHE A 384 -20.26 -8.78 -23.42
CA PHE A 384 -21.07 -7.58 -23.64
C PHE A 384 -20.37 -6.50 -24.50
N GLU A 385 -19.06 -6.62 -24.76
CA GLU A 385 -18.36 -5.73 -25.68
C GLU A 385 -18.76 -5.94 -27.14
N HIS A 386 -19.34 -7.10 -27.49
CA HIS A 386 -19.89 -7.35 -28.82
C HIS A 386 -21.16 -6.53 -29.10
N ILE A 387 -21.81 -5.98 -28.04
CA ILE A 387 -22.95 -5.07 -28.24
C ILE A 387 -22.40 -3.70 -28.66
N PRO A 388 -22.86 -3.16 -29.81
CA PRO A 388 -22.37 -1.87 -30.29
C PRO A 388 -22.47 -0.76 -29.24
N GLY A 389 -21.43 0.08 -29.13
CA GLY A 389 -21.35 1.11 -28.10
C GLY A 389 -22.52 2.10 -28.14
N TRP A 390 -23.09 2.39 -29.35
CA TRP A 390 -24.27 3.24 -29.46
C TRP A 390 -25.50 2.59 -28.82
N ALA A 391 -25.68 1.27 -28.94
CA ALA A 391 -26.81 0.56 -28.34
C ALA A 391 -26.68 0.52 -26.80
N ARG A 392 -25.48 0.29 -26.29
CA ARG A 392 -25.20 0.36 -24.84
C ARG A 392 -25.44 1.76 -24.30
N ARG A 393 -25.06 2.83 -25.01
CA ARG A 393 -25.35 4.22 -24.62
C ARG A 393 -26.84 4.50 -24.64
N LEU A 394 -27.56 4.13 -25.71
CA LEU A 394 -29.00 4.30 -25.80
C LEU A 394 -29.74 3.60 -24.62
N PHE A 395 -29.34 2.39 -24.31
CA PHE A 395 -29.89 1.65 -23.16
C PHE A 395 -29.64 2.44 -21.86
N ARG A 396 -28.41 2.84 -21.60
CA ARG A 396 -28.00 3.54 -20.38
C ARG A 396 -28.71 4.90 -20.21
N ASP A 397 -28.80 5.67 -21.29
CA ASP A 397 -29.22 7.05 -21.20
C ASP A 397 -30.75 7.19 -21.35
N GLN A 398 -31.43 6.27 -22.05
CA GLN A 398 -32.87 6.35 -22.33
C GLN A 398 -33.70 5.27 -21.63
N ILE A 399 -33.21 4.05 -21.48
CA ILE A 399 -33.99 2.93 -20.94
C ILE A 399 -33.74 2.77 -19.43
N PHE A 400 -32.48 2.76 -19.03
CA PHE A 400 -32.08 2.51 -17.63
C PHE A 400 -32.74 3.48 -16.61
N PRO A 401 -32.86 4.80 -16.85
CA PRO A 401 -33.51 5.72 -15.90
C PRO A 401 -35.00 5.39 -15.67
N ARG A 402 -35.65 4.74 -16.64
CA ARG A 402 -37.06 4.33 -16.55
C ARG A 402 -37.28 3.01 -15.81
N LEU A 403 -36.20 2.27 -15.54
CA LEU A 403 -36.29 1.00 -14.81
C LEU A 403 -36.61 1.25 -13.32
N PRO A 404 -37.49 0.45 -12.71
CA PRO A 404 -37.81 0.60 -11.28
C PRO A 404 -36.56 0.49 -10.39
N ASN A 405 -36.42 1.37 -9.40
CA ASN A 405 -35.27 1.38 -8.48
C ASN A 405 -35.09 0.04 -7.71
N ARG A 406 -36.17 -0.72 -7.54
CA ARG A 406 -36.18 -2.03 -6.85
C ARG A 406 -35.99 -3.22 -7.80
N MET A 407 -35.76 -2.99 -9.10
CA MET A 407 -35.60 -4.08 -10.06
C MET A 407 -34.37 -4.92 -9.72
N GLN A 408 -34.56 -6.25 -9.61
CA GLN A 408 -33.46 -7.18 -9.46
C GLN A 408 -32.53 -7.11 -10.69
N GLY A 409 -31.22 -7.04 -10.46
CA GLY A 409 -30.25 -6.93 -11.56
C GLY A 409 -30.05 -5.51 -12.11
N ARG A 410 -30.70 -4.48 -11.54
CA ARG A 410 -30.54 -3.08 -11.99
C ARG A 410 -29.05 -2.63 -11.99
N LYS A 411 -28.31 -2.93 -10.93
CA LYS A 411 -26.86 -2.64 -10.86
C LYS A 411 -26.08 -3.38 -11.96
N PHE A 412 -26.41 -4.63 -12.20
CA PHE A 412 -25.78 -5.41 -13.27
C PHE A 412 -26.06 -4.82 -14.65
N SER A 413 -27.32 -4.49 -14.97
CA SER A 413 -27.70 -3.95 -16.28
C SER A 413 -27.04 -2.58 -16.56
N TYR A 414 -26.90 -1.72 -15.54
CA TYR A 414 -26.14 -0.50 -15.66
C TYR A 414 -24.65 -0.80 -15.94
N ASN A 415 -24.04 -1.63 -15.11
CA ASN A 415 -22.62 -1.95 -15.20
C ASN A 415 -22.23 -2.51 -16.57
N VAL A 416 -23.02 -3.46 -17.14
CA VAL A 416 -22.73 -4.02 -18.49
C VAL A 416 -22.99 -3.04 -19.63
N SER A 417 -23.69 -1.95 -19.41
CA SER A 417 -23.88 -0.88 -20.40
C SER A 417 -22.67 0.05 -20.54
N LEU A 418 -21.77 0.01 -19.56
CA LEU A 418 -20.55 0.83 -19.56
C LEU A 418 -19.47 0.24 -20.48
N PRO A 419 -18.54 1.07 -21.01
CA PRO A 419 -17.27 0.59 -21.54
C PRO A 419 -16.52 -0.25 -20.50
N TRP A 420 -15.69 -1.19 -20.93
CA TRP A 420 -15.10 -2.18 -20.02
C TRP A 420 -14.25 -1.56 -18.89
N GLN A 421 -13.49 -0.49 -19.15
CA GLN A 421 -12.71 0.22 -18.11
C GLN A 421 -13.64 0.92 -17.11
N GLU A 422 -14.63 1.65 -17.61
CA GLU A 422 -15.64 2.32 -16.76
C GLU A 422 -16.44 1.31 -15.93
N ARG A 423 -16.67 0.10 -16.46
CA ARG A 423 -17.30 -1.01 -15.76
C ARG A 423 -16.48 -1.46 -14.54
N TYR A 424 -15.16 -1.50 -14.68
CA TYR A 424 -14.26 -1.82 -13.58
C TYR A 424 -14.25 -0.71 -12.53
N ILE A 425 -14.14 0.53 -12.96
CA ILE A 425 -14.17 1.71 -12.10
C ILE A 425 -15.49 1.75 -11.29
N ASP A 426 -16.64 1.56 -11.95
CA ASP A 426 -17.97 1.52 -11.31
C ASP A 426 -18.10 0.36 -10.29
N HIS A 427 -17.42 -0.76 -10.54
CA HIS A 427 -17.40 -1.88 -9.60
C HIS A 427 -16.69 -1.55 -8.28
N LEU A 428 -15.64 -0.74 -8.32
CA LEU A 428 -14.86 -0.32 -7.15
C LEU A 428 -15.49 0.87 -6.41
N ALA A 429 -16.34 1.65 -7.09
CA ALA A 429 -16.94 2.85 -6.55
C ALA A 429 -17.81 2.58 -5.31
N PHE A 430 -17.62 3.39 -4.28
CA PHE A 430 -18.48 3.43 -3.09
C PHE A 430 -19.95 3.70 -3.44
N LEU A 431 -20.16 4.73 -4.26
CA LEU A 431 -21.43 5.06 -4.87
C LEU A 431 -21.29 4.90 -6.38
N PRO A 432 -21.88 3.88 -6.99
CA PRO A 432 -21.96 3.76 -8.43
C PRO A 432 -22.53 5.04 -9.06
N ALA A 433 -22.15 5.34 -10.29
CA ALA A 433 -22.52 6.60 -10.92
C ALA A 433 -24.05 6.85 -10.92
N PHE A 434 -24.88 5.81 -11.05
CA PHE A 434 -26.33 5.92 -10.99
C PHE A 434 -26.92 6.11 -9.56
N GLU A 435 -26.08 6.02 -8.52
CA GLU A 435 -26.44 6.27 -7.12
C GLU A 435 -25.84 7.58 -6.58
N ARG A 436 -25.12 8.35 -7.40
CA ARG A 436 -24.51 9.63 -6.95
C ARG A 436 -25.53 10.66 -6.46
N ASP A 437 -26.75 10.59 -6.98
CA ASP A 437 -27.88 11.43 -6.53
C ASP A 437 -28.57 10.91 -5.27
N THR A 438 -27.99 9.94 -4.58
CA THR A 438 -28.57 9.45 -3.32
C THR A 438 -28.50 10.52 -2.24
N PRO A 439 -29.47 10.59 -1.33
CA PRO A 439 -29.49 11.59 -0.26
C PRO A 439 -28.42 11.32 0.84
N LEU A 440 -27.39 10.55 0.58
CA LEU A 440 -26.33 10.23 1.57
C LEU A 440 -25.35 11.39 1.77
N LEU A 441 -24.99 12.06 0.67
CA LEU A 441 -24.09 13.20 0.71
C LEU A 441 -24.89 14.50 0.92
N SER A 442 -24.34 15.44 1.68
CA SER A 442 -24.92 16.77 1.82
C SER A 442 -24.85 17.55 0.50
N ASP A 443 -25.65 18.60 0.37
CA ASP A 443 -25.60 19.45 -0.81
C ASP A 443 -24.28 20.22 -0.89
N ASP A 444 -23.78 20.69 0.25
CA ASP A 444 -22.48 21.37 0.35
C ASP A 444 -21.33 20.47 -0.12
N PHE A 445 -21.36 19.20 0.29
CA PHE A 445 -20.31 18.27 -0.12
C PHE A 445 -20.43 17.91 -1.60
N ARG A 446 -21.64 17.83 -2.14
CA ARG A 446 -21.84 17.67 -3.59
C ARG A 446 -21.29 18.86 -4.38
N GLU A 447 -21.49 20.10 -3.90
CA GLU A 447 -20.93 21.27 -4.56
C GLU A 447 -19.39 21.23 -4.61
N ILE A 448 -18.73 20.72 -3.55
CA ILE A 448 -17.29 20.48 -3.55
C ILE A 448 -16.91 19.37 -4.55
N LEU A 449 -17.71 18.30 -4.64
CA LEU A 449 -17.53 17.24 -5.62
C LEU A 449 -17.58 17.76 -7.06
N ASP A 450 -18.55 18.65 -7.36
CA ASP A 450 -18.75 19.19 -8.70
C ASP A 450 -17.61 20.16 -9.12
N ARG A 451 -16.96 20.79 -8.14
CA ARG A 451 -15.79 21.66 -8.36
C ARG A 451 -14.46 20.89 -8.40
N GLY A 452 -14.40 19.72 -7.78
CA GLY A 452 -13.20 18.87 -7.71
C GLY A 452 -12.98 18.01 -8.95
N ASP A 453 -11.92 17.20 -8.92
CA ASP A 453 -11.67 16.19 -9.96
C ASP A 453 -12.52 14.94 -9.68
N ASP A 454 -13.12 14.34 -10.73
CA ASP A 454 -13.85 13.07 -10.57
C ASP A 454 -12.89 12.00 -10.00
N PRO A 455 -13.18 11.40 -8.84
CA PRO A 455 -12.30 10.38 -8.25
C PRO A 455 -11.97 9.23 -9.22
N ALA A 456 -12.89 8.92 -10.14
CA ALA A 456 -12.66 7.93 -11.17
C ALA A 456 -11.44 8.24 -12.08
N ASN A 457 -11.03 9.52 -12.17
CA ASN A 457 -9.90 9.93 -12.98
C ASN A 457 -8.56 9.37 -12.48
N VAL A 458 -8.45 9.00 -11.21
CA VAL A 458 -7.28 8.27 -10.70
C VAL A 458 -7.06 6.99 -11.50
N LEU A 459 -8.08 6.15 -11.61
CA LEU A 459 -7.97 4.88 -12.36
C LEU A 459 -7.90 5.11 -13.87
N ARG A 460 -8.66 6.08 -14.42
CA ARG A 460 -8.62 6.40 -15.87
C ARG A 460 -7.21 6.79 -16.31
N ARG A 461 -6.45 7.53 -15.49
CA ARG A 461 -5.05 7.87 -15.78
C ARG A 461 -4.17 6.63 -15.85
N TYR A 462 -4.28 5.72 -14.88
CA TYR A 462 -3.51 4.49 -14.90
C TYR A 462 -3.91 3.56 -16.04
N PHE A 463 -5.20 3.49 -16.41
CA PHE A 463 -5.61 2.78 -17.62
C PHE A 463 -4.99 3.36 -18.90
N ALA A 464 -4.90 4.69 -18.99
CA ALA A 464 -4.29 5.37 -20.13
C ALA A 464 -2.75 5.19 -20.20
N GLN A 465 -2.11 4.95 -19.06
CA GLN A 465 -0.66 4.75 -18.94
C GLN A 465 -0.26 3.27 -19.00
N ALA A 466 -1.21 2.33 -18.90
CA ALA A 466 -0.92 0.91 -18.78
C ALA A 466 -0.10 0.40 -19.97
N PRO A 467 1.11 -0.16 -19.75
CA PRO A 467 1.94 -0.74 -20.81
C PRO A 467 1.46 -2.16 -21.15
N ALA A 468 0.15 -2.32 -21.35
CA ALA A 468 -0.54 -3.58 -21.55
C ALA A 468 -1.65 -3.43 -22.60
N LYS A 469 -1.83 -4.42 -23.46
CA LYS A 469 -2.88 -4.45 -24.48
C LYS A 469 -4.09 -5.29 -24.04
N ASP A 470 -3.84 -6.40 -23.34
CA ASP A 470 -4.90 -7.26 -22.84
C ASP A 470 -5.63 -6.62 -21.65
N PRO A 471 -6.97 -6.69 -21.59
CA PRO A 471 -7.75 -6.13 -20.48
C PRO A 471 -7.36 -6.66 -19.09
N ILE A 472 -7.04 -7.96 -18.96
CA ILE A 472 -6.62 -8.51 -17.66
C ILE A 472 -5.30 -7.89 -17.21
N ASP A 473 -4.31 -7.80 -18.09
CA ASP A 473 -3.03 -7.17 -17.78
C ASP A 473 -3.18 -5.68 -17.46
N GLN A 474 -4.10 -4.96 -18.12
CA GLN A 474 -4.42 -3.57 -17.76
C GLN A 474 -5.04 -3.47 -16.35
N LEU A 475 -5.92 -4.41 -15.97
CA LEU A 475 -6.48 -4.46 -14.62
C LEU A 475 -5.40 -4.73 -13.55
N LEU A 476 -4.50 -5.67 -13.83
CA LEU A 476 -3.38 -5.99 -12.94
C LEU A 476 -2.45 -4.79 -12.77
N TYR A 477 -2.14 -4.09 -13.86
CA TYR A 477 -1.35 -2.85 -13.80
C TYR A 477 -2.03 -1.79 -12.93
N VAL A 478 -3.29 -1.51 -13.18
CA VAL A 478 -4.06 -0.48 -12.43
C VAL A 478 -4.09 -0.83 -10.94
N ASP A 479 -4.41 -2.08 -10.59
CA ASP A 479 -4.46 -2.49 -9.19
C ASP A 479 -3.07 -2.47 -8.54
N THR A 480 -2.02 -2.82 -9.25
CA THR A 480 -0.64 -2.75 -8.75
C THR A 480 -0.22 -1.30 -8.45
N LYS A 481 -0.66 -0.34 -9.27
CA LYS A 481 -0.34 1.09 -9.10
C LYS A 481 -1.22 1.81 -8.09
N THR A 482 -2.37 1.25 -7.73
CA THR A 482 -3.36 1.90 -6.85
C THR A 482 -3.68 1.06 -5.62
N TYR A 483 -4.46 0.01 -5.76
CA TYR A 483 -4.96 -0.81 -4.66
C TYR A 483 -3.83 -1.51 -3.88
N LEU A 484 -2.87 -2.11 -4.58
CA LEU A 484 -1.71 -2.74 -3.93
C LEU A 484 -0.95 -1.75 -3.04
N VAL A 485 -0.67 -0.55 -3.54
CA VAL A 485 0.13 0.46 -2.84
C VAL A 485 -0.65 1.07 -1.68
N ALA A 486 -1.82 1.63 -1.99
CA ALA A 486 -2.53 2.50 -1.06
C ALA A 486 -3.45 1.75 -0.08
N ASP A 487 -3.79 0.49 -0.37
CA ASP A 487 -4.57 -0.37 0.53
C ASP A 487 -3.71 -1.50 1.11
N ILE A 488 -3.32 -2.48 0.29
CA ILE A 488 -2.70 -3.74 0.78
C ILE A 488 -1.37 -3.49 1.50
N LEU A 489 -0.42 -2.80 0.85
CA LEU A 489 0.91 -2.55 1.43
C LEU A 489 0.85 -1.56 2.59
N THR A 490 -0.01 -0.55 2.51
CA THR A 490 -0.26 0.40 3.60
C THR A 490 -0.80 -0.33 4.83
N LYS A 491 -1.81 -1.19 4.67
CA LYS A 491 -2.35 -2.01 5.75
C LYS A 491 -1.30 -2.91 6.38
N VAL A 492 -0.57 -3.67 5.54
CA VAL A 492 0.45 -4.61 6.02
C VAL A 492 1.53 -3.87 6.82
N ASP A 493 2.07 -2.77 6.27
CA ASP A 493 3.09 -1.98 6.97
C ASP A 493 2.56 -1.37 8.28
N ARG A 494 1.40 -0.70 8.26
CA ARG A 494 0.84 -0.04 9.44
C ARG A 494 0.51 -1.03 10.55
N MET A 495 -0.22 -2.12 10.24
CA MET A 495 -0.68 -3.07 11.25
C MET A 495 0.46 -3.91 11.82
N SER A 496 1.44 -4.29 11.02
CA SER A 496 2.60 -5.01 11.51
C SER A 496 3.52 -4.13 12.35
N MET A 497 3.74 -2.87 11.91
CA MET A 497 4.61 -1.96 12.64
C MET A 497 4.02 -1.44 13.95
N LEU A 498 2.69 -1.35 14.09
CA LEU A 498 2.07 -1.12 15.40
C LEU A 498 2.44 -2.19 16.44
N ASN A 499 2.92 -3.34 15.98
CA ASN A 499 3.42 -4.44 16.80
C ASN A 499 4.95 -4.59 16.72
N SER A 500 5.68 -3.64 16.16
CA SER A 500 7.14 -3.74 15.94
C SER A 500 7.55 -5.04 15.24
N LEU A 501 6.78 -5.47 14.22
CA LEU A 501 7.03 -6.66 13.41
C LEU A 501 7.37 -6.27 11.98
N GLU A 502 8.50 -6.77 11.47
CA GLU A 502 8.82 -6.61 10.05
C GLU A 502 8.12 -7.64 9.19
N VAL A 503 7.42 -7.19 8.14
CA VAL A 503 6.85 -8.10 7.14
C VAL A 503 7.60 -8.01 5.82
N ARG A 504 8.03 -9.16 5.29
CA ARG A 504 8.72 -9.33 4.01
C ARG A 504 7.84 -10.08 3.02
N VAL A 505 7.84 -9.63 1.76
CA VAL A 505 6.91 -10.13 0.73
C VAL A 505 7.69 -10.67 -0.48
N PRO A 506 7.98 -12.00 -0.55
CA PRO A 506 8.76 -12.59 -1.65
C PRO A 506 8.09 -12.45 -3.02
N ILE A 507 6.76 -12.56 -3.12
CA ILE A 507 6.01 -12.44 -4.37
C ILE A 507 6.22 -11.05 -5.01
N LEU A 508 6.40 -10.02 -4.19
CA LEU A 508 6.67 -8.66 -4.63
C LEU A 508 8.17 -8.34 -4.78
N ASP A 509 9.02 -9.35 -4.96
CA ASP A 509 10.37 -9.10 -5.47
C ASP A 509 10.27 -8.52 -6.89
N HIS A 510 10.97 -7.41 -7.18
CA HIS A 510 10.80 -6.75 -8.47
C HIS A 510 11.17 -7.63 -9.66
N LEU A 511 12.16 -8.54 -9.51
CA LEU A 511 12.52 -9.49 -10.56
C LEU A 511 11.43 -10.55 -10.80
N VAL A 512 10.68 -10.92 -9.76
CA VAL A 512 9.48 -11.77 -9.90
C VAL A 512 8.36 -10.98 -10.57
N VAL A 513 8.09 -9.76 -10.10
CA VAL A 513 7.04 -8.88 -10.64
C VAL A 513 7.26 -8.59 -12.11
N GLU A 514 8.48 -8.22 -12.51
CA GLU A 514 8.86 -7.93 -13.89
C GLU A 514 8.68 -9.17 -14.79
N TRP A 515 9.08 -10.33 -14.32
CA TRP A 515 8.91 -11.56 -15.07
C TRP A 515 7.44 -11.96 -15.19
N VAL A 516 6.66 -11.88 -14.12
CA VAL A 516 5.22 -12.20 -14.14
C VAL A 516 4.44 -11.22 -15.02
N ALA A 517 4.79 -9.93 -15.03
CA ALA A 517 4.20 -8.95 -15.95
C ALA A 517 4.40 -9.36 -17.41
N GLY A 518 5.58 -9.86 -17.72
CA GLY A 518 5.92 -10.35 -19.08
C GLY A 518 5.18 -11.60 -19.53
N LEU A 519 4.56 -12.37 -18.63
CA LEU A 519 3.79 -13.56 -18.98
C LEU A 519 2.48 -13.21 -19.68
N PRO A 520 2.02 -14.00 -20.66
CA PRO A 520 0.67 -13.92 -21.23
C PRO A 520 -0.42 -14.05 -20.15
N PRO A 521 -1.57 -13.37 -20.30
CA PRO A 521 -2.62 -13.33 -19.29
C PRO A 521 -3.23 -14.71 -18.96
N GLU A 522 -3.21 -15.66 -19.91
CA GLU A 522 -3.70 -17.03 -19.68
C GLU A 522 -2.89 -17.83 -18.66
N TRP A 523 -1.64 -17.44 -18.36
CA TRP A 523 -0.86 -18.02 -17.26
C TRP A 523 -1.29 -17.51 -15.89
N LYS A 524 -1.92 -16.35 -15.85
CA LYS A 524 -2.44 -15.72 -14.64
C LYS A 524 -3.90 -16.11 -14.39
N LEU A 525 -4.76 -15.97 -15.44
CA LEU A 525 -6.18 -16.30 -15.41
C LEU A 525 -6.54 -17.20 -16.60
N ARG A 526 -6.81 -18.48 -16.37
CA ARG A 526 -7.21 -19.43 -17.41
C ARG A 526 -8.68 -19.80 -17.29
N GLY A 527 -9.52 -19.22 -18.15
CA GLY A 527 -10.97 -19.38 -18.05
C GLY A 527 -11.50 -18.87 -16.71
N LYS A 528 -11.99 -19.78 -15.84
CA LYS A 528 -12.45 -19.43 -14.49
C LYS A 528 -11.38 -19.63 -13.41
N GLN A 529 -10.23 -20.16 -13.76
CA GLN A 529 -9.18 -20.52 -12.82
C GLN A 529 -8.22 -19.34 -12.61
N GLN A 530 -8.35 -18.71 -11.47
CA GLN A 530 -7.47 -17.63 -10.97
C GLN A 530 -6.14 -18.20 -10.49
N LYS A 531 -5.08 -17.40 -10.52
CA LYS A 531 -3.71 -17.75 -10.08
C LYS A 531 -3.21 -19.04 -10.73
N TYR A 532 -3.51 -19.22 -12.02
CA TYR A 532 -3.32 -20.52 -12.69
C TYR A 532 -1.93 -21.09 -12.47
N ILE A 533 -0.88 -20.38 -12.90
CA ILE A 533 0.49 -20.89 -12.80
C ILE A 533 0.99 -20.95 -11.35
N LEU A 534 0.57 -20.00 -10.49
CA LEU A 534 0.94 -20.03 -9.08
C LEU A 534 0.33 -21.23 -8.35
N ARG A 535 -0.91 -21.62 -8.68
CA ARG A 535 -1.52 -22.84 -8.14
C ARG A 535 -0.79 -24.09 -8.59
N LYS A 536 -0.38 -24.13 -9.87
CA LYS A 536 0.42 -25.22 -10.40
C LYS A 536 1.78 -25.33 -9.71
N LEU A 537 2.43 -24.18 -9.46
CA LEU A 537 3.64 -24.16 -8.66
C LEU A 537 3.37 -24.65 -7.23
N ALA A 538 2.30 -24.21 -6.59
CA ALA A 538 1.95 -24.66 -5.25
C ALA A 538 1.75 -26.19 -5.18
N GLU A 539 1.10 -26.81 -6.18
CA GLU A 539 1.01 -28.26 -6.31
C GLU A 539 2.41 -28.91 -6.44
N ARG A 540 3.26 -28.35 -7.30
CA ARG A 540 4.61 -28.85 -7.56
C ARG A 540 5.50 -28.81 -6.32
N VAL A 541 5.40 -27.77 -5.50
CA VAL A 541 6.15 -27.68 -4.25
C VAL A 541 5.52 -28.45 -3.08
N GLY A 542 4.38 -29.12 -3.32
CA GLY A 542 3.78 -30.08 -2.40
C GLY A 542 2.63 -29.54 -1.53
N VAL A 543 2.08 -28.38 -1.83
CA VAL A 543 0.87 -27.89 -1.13
C VAL A 543 -0.32 -28.81 -1.45
N PRO A 544 -1.09 -29.28 -0.45
CA PRO A 544 -2.21 -30.19 -0.67
C PRO A 544 -3.30 -29.60 -1.60
N ARG A 545 -3.77 -30.42 -2.55
CA ARG A 545 -4.79 -30.00 -3.54
C ARG A 545 -6.08 -29.50 -2.91
N GLU A 546 -6.51 -30.10 -1.81
CA GLU A 546 -7.69 -29.68 -1.06
C GLU A 546 -7.61 -28.24 -0.54
N VAL A 547 -6.40 -27.77 -0.21
CA VAL A 547 -6.13 -26.37 0.16
C VAL A 547 -6.21 -25.45 -1.04
N LEU A 548 -5.67 -25.87 -2.19
CA LEU A 548 -5.51 -25.03 -3.39
C LEU A 548 -6.82 -24.83 -4.17
N TYR A 549 -7.70 -25.84 -4.18
CA TYR A 549 -8.91 -25.85 -5.00
C TYR A 549 -10.19 -25.64 -4.18
N ARG A 550 -10.07 -25.34 -2.89
CA ARG A 550 -11.21 -24.90 -2.08
C ARG A 550 -11.82 -23.61 -2.61
N GLN A 551 -13.07 -23.36 -2.30
CA GLN A 551 -13.65 -22.04 -2.54
C GLN A 551 -12.85 -20.99 -1.75
N LYS A 552 -12.33 -19.95 -2.44
CA LYS A 552 -11.60 -18.87 -1.80
C LYS A 552 -12.49 -18.17 -0.78
N GLN A 553 -12.08 -18.20 0.46
CA GLN A 553 -12.56 -17.26 1.49
C GLN A 553 -11.48 -16.18 1.58
N GLY A 554 -11.88 -14.89 1.47
CA GLY A 554 -10.96 -13.80 1.78
C GLY A 554 -10.65 -13.80 3.28
N PHE A 555 -9.72 -12.99 3.71
CA PHE A 555 -9.45 -12.71 5.15
C PHE A 555 -10.66 -11.95 5.72
N SER A 556 -11.81 -12.63 5.69
CA SER A 556 -13.13 -12.03 5.96
C SER A 556 -13.46 -12.10 7.45
N LEU A 557 -14.03 -11.00 7.91
CA LEU A 557 -14.48 -10.81 9.28
C LEU A 557 -16.00 -11.02 9.39
N PRO A 558 -16.53 -11.43 10.53
CA PRO A 558 -17.96 -11.43 10.79
C PRO A 558 -18.52 -10.01 10.96
N LEU A 559 -18.10 -9.08 10.09
CA LEU A 559 -18.35 -7.64 10.22
C LEU A 559 -19.86 -7.31 10.21
N VAL A 560 -20.65 -8.05 9.42
CA VAL A 560 -22.13 -7.93 9.43
C VAL A 560 -22.69 -8.21 10.82
N HIS A 561 -22.13 -9.23 11.49
CA HIS A 561 -22.56 -9.60 12.84
C HIS A 561 -22.14 -8.54 13.85
N TRP A 562 -20.86 -8.14 13.82
CA TRP A 562 -20.32 -7.13 14.74
C TRP A 562 -21.08 -5.81 14.64
N MET A 563 -21.40 -5.35 13.44
CA MET A 563 -22.18 -4.11 13.25
C MET A 563 -23.60 -4.18 13.79
N ARG A 564 -24.19 -5.39 13.86
CA ARG A 564 -25.54 -5.58 14.40
C ARG A 564 -25.54 -5.85 15.90
N ASN A 565 -24.40 -6.17 16.50
CA ASN A 565 -24.24 -6.50 17.90
C ASN A 565 -23.17 -5.63 18.58
N GLU A 566 -21.91 -6.05 18.53
CA GLU A 566 -20.80 -5.48 19.33
C GLU A 566 -20.50 -4.01 18.95
N LEU A 567 -20.55 -3.68 17.66
CA LEU A 567 -20.31 -2.31 17.17
C LEU A 567 -21.57 -1.46 17.04
N LYS A 568 -22.74 -2.00 17.38
CA LYS A 568 -24.03 -1.33 17.15
C LYS A 568 -24.09 0.07 17.79
N ASP A 569 -23.65 0.17 19.04
CA ASP A 569 -23.67 1.45 19.76
C ASP A 569 -22.64 2.43 19.20
N MET A 570 -21.46 1.93 18.80
CA MET A 570 -20.44 2.75 18.11
C MET A 570 -20.97 3.34 16.79
N LEU A 571 -21.79 2.59 16.05
CA LEU A 571 -22.38 3.11 14.81
C LEU A 571 -23.29 4.32 15.02
N MET A 572 -23.83 4.51 16.23
CA MET A 572 -24.71 5.66 16.52
C MET A 572 -23.99 7.00 16.46
N ILE A 573 -22.64 7.01 16.56
CA ILE A 573 -21.84 8.22 16.36
C ILE A 573 -22.08 8.89 15.00
N LEU A 574 -22.46 8.10 13.98
CA LEU A 574 -22.77 8.61 12.64
C LEU A 574 -24.03 9.50 12.59
N LEU A 575 -24.89 9.42 13.61
CA LEU A 575 -26.12 10.21 13.73
C LEU A 575 -26.02 11.32 14.76
N GLU A 576 -24.86 11.46 15.42
CA GLU A 576 -24.66 12.54 16.40
C GLU A 576 -24.57 13.90 15.70
N PRO A 577 -25.03 14.97 16.38
CA PRO A 577 -24.91 16.33 15.86
C PRO A 577 -23.49 16.68 15.43
N ARG A 578 -22.49 16.32 16.25
CA ARG A 578 -21.06 16.54 15.95
C ARG A 578 -20.62 15.98 14.60
N THR A 579 -21.12 14.81 14.19
CA THR A 579 -20.80 14.17 12.89
C THR A 579 -21.55 14.86 11.75
N LEU A 580 -22.83 15.14 11.96
CA LEU A 580 -23.70 15.70 10.91
C LEU A 580 -23.38 17.17 10.63
N GLU A 581 -23.01 17.94 11.66
CA GLU A 581 -22.64 19.37 11.55
C GLU A 581 -21.31 19.58 10.81
N ARG A 582 -20.50 18.52 10.61
CA ARG A 582 -19.33 18.59 9.72
C ARG A 582 -19.71 18.87 8.27
N GLY A 583 -20.95 18.59 7.89
CA GLY A 583 -21.48 18.92 6.58
C GLY A 583 -21.13 17.94 5.44
N TYR A 584 -20.49 16.80 5.71
CA TYR A 584 -20.20 15.79 4.66
C TYR A 584 -21.43 14.97 4.26
N PHE A 585 -22.28 14.61 5.23
CA PHE A 585 -23.36 13.66 5.05
C PHE A 585 -24.72 14.27 5.39
N ALA A 586 -25.72 13.92 4.62
CA ALA A 586 -27.10 14.28 4.92
C ALA A 586 -27.70 13.34 5.96
N ALA A 587 -28.27 13.90 7.02
CA ALA A 587 -28.82 13.14 8.15
C ALA A 587 -29.83 12.03 7.73
N ASP A 588 -30.74 12.35 6.80
CA ASP A 588 -31.75 11.41 6.33
C ASP A 588 -31.15 10.27 5.51
N GLY A 589 -30.08 10.53 4.76
CA GLY A 589 -29.33 9.54 4.02
C GLY A 589 -28.62 8.55 4.95
N VAL A 590 -27.97 9.06 6.00
CA VAL A 590 -27.30 8.22 7.02
C VAL A 590 -28.34 7.41 7.80
N ARG A 591 -29.44 8.01 8.26
CA ARG A 591 -30.54 7.28 8.94
C ARG A 591 -31.07 6.14 8.07
N LYS A 592 -31.36 6.41 6.80
CA LYS A 592 -31.84 5.40 5.87
C LYS A 592 -30.85 4.25 5.68
N LEU A 593 -29.55 4.56 5.57
CA LEU A 593 -28.49 3.56 5.44
C LEU A 593 -28.42 2.66 6.68
N MET A 594 -28.49 3.25 7.86
CA MET A 594 -28.49 2.57 9.15
C MET A 594 -29.75 1.70 9.33
N ASP A 595 -30.95 2.23 9.02
CA ASP A 595 -32.21 1.48 9.08
C ASP A 595 -32.22 0.28 8.12
N ASP A 596 -31.74 0.48 6.88
CA ASP A 596 -31.63 -0.60 5.91
C ASP A 596 -30.74 -1.74 6.43
N HIS A 597 -29.65 -1.43 7.17
CA HIS A 597 -28.74 -2.43 7.72
C HIS A 597 -29.23 -3.06 9.02
N LEU A 598 -29.61 -2.23 10.01
CA LEU A 598 -29.91 -2.67 11.37
C LEU A 598 -31.33 -3.21 11.52
N VAL A 599 -32.31 -2.61 10.83
CA VAL A 599 -33.73 -2.91 11.00
C VAL A 599 -34.24 -3.79 9.87
N ARG A 600 -33.96 -3.45 8.61
CA ARG A 600 -34.50 -4.17 7.43
C ARG A 600 -33.64 -5.34 6.97
N GLY A 601 -32.55 -5.63 7.65
CA GLY A 601 -31.67 -6.79 7.39
C GLY A 601 -30.87 -6.73 6.07
N ARG A 602 -30.84 -5.59 5.36
CA ARG A 602 -30.06 -5.42 4.14
C ARG A 602 -28.58 -5.33 4.47
N THR A 603 -27.72 -5.89 3.64
CA THR A 603 -26.27 -5.81 3.86
C THR A 603 -25.71 -4.49 3.30
N MET A 604 -25.49 -3.52 4.19
CA MET A 604 -24.87 -2.21 3.89
C MET A 604 -23.49 -2.06 4.54
N THR A 605 -22.89 -3.17 4.92
CA THR A 605 -21.68 -3.24 5.75
C THR A 605 -20.52 -2.38 5.23
N GLY A 606 -20.16 -2.55 3.97
CA GLY A 606 -19.00 -1.80 3.41
C GLY A 606 -19.20 -0.28 3.40
N ARG A 607 -20.45 0.18 3.19
CA ARG A 607 -20.77 1.62 3.22
C ARG A 607 -20.70 2.17 4.64
N ILE A 608 -21.36 1.50 5.58
CA ILE A 608 -21.37 1.93 7.00
C ILE A 608 -19.96 1.91 7.56
N TRP A 609 -19.18 0.86 7.24
CA TRP A 609 -17.79 0.76 7.68
C TRP A 609 -16.93 1.95 7.22
N ARG A 610 -17.02 2.33 5.93
CA ARG A 610 -16.29 3.50 5.42
C ARG A 610 -16.69 4.79 6.12
N LEU A 611 -18.00 5.00 6.37
CA LEU A 611 -18.46 6.18 7.11
C LEU A 611 -17.97 6.17 8.56
N LEU A 612 -18.02 5.00 9.23
CA LEU A 612 -17.53 4.85 10.58
C LEU A 612 -16.03 5.16 10.68
N MET A 613 -15.22 4.56 9.81
CA MET A 613 -13.77 4.80 9.79
C MET A 613 -13.42 6.25 9.47
N PHE A 614 -14.21 6.91 8.63
CA PHE A 614 -14.08 8.33 8.34
C PHE A 614 -14.33 9.19 9.58
N GLU A 615 -15.43 8.95 10.31
CA GLU A 615 -15.76 9.71 11.50
C GLU A 615 -14.78 9.44 12.66
N LEU A 616 -14.36 8.18 12.82
CA LEU A 616 -13.35 7.83 13.83
C LEU A 616 -12.01 8.48 13.56
N TRP A 617 -11.57 8.56 12.28
CA TRP A 617 -10.37 9.30 11.91
C TRP A 617 -10.48 10.80 12.28
N HIS A 618 -11.63 11.42 12.02
CA HIS A 618 -11.87 12.79 12.46
C HIS A 618 -11.69 12.94 13.98
N ARG A 619 -12.35 12.08 14.77
CA ARG A 619 -12.35 12.18 16.24
C ARG A 619 -11.01 11.83 16.87
N ASN A 620 -10.38 10.76 16.37
CA ASN A 620 -9.23 10.16 17.03
C ASN A 620 -7.89 10.72 16.54
N PHE A 621 -7.87 11.29 15.33
CA PHE A 621 -6.65 11.84 14.76
C PHE A 621 -6.77 13.33 14.41
N LEU A 622 -7.65 13.71 13.48
CA LEU A 622 -7.67 15.07 12.92
C LEU A 622 -7.92 16.16 13.99
N GLU A 623 -8.85 15.95 14.91
CA GLU A 623 -9.20 16.92 15.92
C GLU A 623 -8.09 17.20 16.96
N LYS A 624 -7.01 16.43 16.96
CA LYS A 624 -5.78 16.74 17.72
C LYS A 624 -5.05 17.96 17.16
N TYR A 625 -5.20 18.21 15.86
CA TYR A 625 -4.46 19.24 15.12
C TYR A 625 -5.36 20.40 14.66
N VAL A 626 -6.61 20.12 14.33
CA VAL A 626 -7.54 21.09 13.70
C VAL A 626 -8.78 21.23 14.58
N LYS A 627 -9.12 22.47 14.96
CA LYS A 627 -10.44 22.71 15.55
C LYS A 627 -11.53 22.32 14.56
N PRO A 628 -12.65 21.72 15.01
CA PRO A 628 -13.73 21.35 14.13
C PRO A 628 -14.20 22.54 13.28
N ALA A 629 -13.75 22.62 12.05
CA ALA A 629 -14.21 23.58 11.08
C ALA A 629 -15.16 22.85 10.11
N GLY A 630 -16.32 23.42 9.83
CA GLY A 630 -17.26 22.86 8.85
C GLY A 630 -16.66 22.88 7.44
N LEU A 631 -17.26 22.13 6.54
CA LEU A 631 -16.90 21.98 5.12
C LEU A 631 -16.66 23.31 4.38
N HIS A 632 -17.36 24.38 4.78
CA HIS A 632 -17.26 25.71 4.15
C HIS A 632 -15.88 26.37 4.26
N SER A 633 -14.98 25.83 5.09
CA SER A 633 -13.61 26.33 5.27
C SER A 633 -12.56 25.54 4.48
N LEU A 634 -12.95 24.48 3.75
CA LEU A 634 -12.00 23.65 3.02
C LEU A 634 -11.65 24.25 1.66
N PRO A 635 -10.37 24.51 1.35
CA PRO A 635 -9.96 24.91 0.03
C PRO A 635 -10.12 23.75 -0.96
N VAL A 636 -10.75 24.03 -2.10
CA VAL A 636 -10.71 23.12 -3.26
C VAL A 636 -9.38 23.37 -3.98
N VAL A 637 -8.40 22.52 -3.74
CA VAL A 637 -7.11 22.61 -4.42
C VAL A 637 -7.23 21.93 -5.78
N ALA A 638 -6.98 22.68 -6.86
CA ALA A 638 -6.80 22.11 -8.19
C ALA A 638 -5.62 21.13 -8.19
N ASP A 639 -5.80 19.95 -8.78
CA ASP A 639 -4.90 18.81 -8.76
C ASP A 639 -3.43 19.19 -9.07
N SER A 640 -2.55 19.15 -8.08
CA SER A 640 -1.10 19.34 -8.24
C SER A 640 -0.48 18.29 -9.20
N ARG A 641 -1.18 17.20 -9.49
CA ARG A 641 -0.82 16.17 -10.46
C ARG A 641 -0.79 16.66 -11.92
N ARG A 642 -1.35 17.85 -12.22
CA ARG A 642 -1.23 18.49 -13.55
C ARG A 642 0.14 19.14 -13.80
N GLN A 643 0.99 19.25 -12.78
CA GLN A 643 2.28 19.93 -12.87
C GLN A 643 3.50 19.01 -13.03
N SER A 644 3.33 17.69 -13.18
CA SER A 644 4.46 16.87 -13.61
C SER A 644 4.81 17.23 -15.06
N PRO A 645 6.06 17.66 -15.35
CA PRO A 645 6.47 17.93 -16.72
C PRO A 645 6.28 16.67 -17.55
N ARG A 646 5.62 16.81 -18.71
CA ARG A 646 5.58 15.75 -19.71
C ARG A 646 7.02 15.33 -19.98
N SER A 647 7.34 14.06 -19.76
CA SER A 647 8.58 13.50 -20.28
C SER A 647 8.63 13.77 -21.79
N PRO A 648 9.74 14.26 -22.35
CA PRO A 648 9.87 14.45 -23.80
C PRO A 648 9.60 13.11 -24.48
N SER A 649 8.72 13.15 -25.48
CA SER A 649 8.42 11.96 -26.27
C SER A 649 9.70 11.52 -26.99
N ALA A 650 9.89 10.21 -27.18
CA ALA A 650 11.03 9.65 -27.91
C ALA A 650 11.21 10.20 -29.35
N LYS A 651 10.29 11.03 -29.82
CA LYS A 651 10.40 11.76 -31.10
C LYS A 651 11.23 13.05 -31.02
N ASP A 652 11.37 13.65 -29.85
CA ASP A 652 12.12 14.91 -29.68
C ASP A 652 13.63 14.70 -29.51
N ALA A 653 14.04 13.46 -29.21
CA ALA A 653 15.46 13.09 -29.05
C ALA A 653 16.21 12.85 -30.39
N LEU A 654 15.51 12.81 -31.53
CA LEU A 654 16.10 12.53 -32.86
C LEU A 654 16.34 13.80 -33.69
N ALA A 655 16.06 14.99 -33.19
CA ALA A 655 16.14 16.24 -33.96
C ALA A 655 17.43 17.08 -33.71
N SER A 656 18.41 16.57 -32.97
CA SER A 656 19.67 17.31 -32.71
C SER A 656 20.92 16.46 -32.92
N VAL A 657 21.10 15.93 -34.14
CA VAL A 657 22.44 15.52 -34.60
C VAL A 657 22.83 16.48 -35.73
N PRO A 658 23.81 17.35 -35.57
CA PRO A 658 24.32 18.16 -36.66
C PRO A 658 25.11 17.25 -37.58
N VAL A 659 24.68 17.17 -38.87
CA VAL A 659 25.47 16.66 -39.96
C VAL A 659 26.58 17.70 -40.18
N GLY A 660 27.78 17.42 -39.70
CA GLY A 660 29.00 18.15 -40.03
C GLY A 660 29.77 17.37 -41.11
N GLY A 661 30.09 18.07 -42.20
CA GLY A 661 30.86 17.60 -43.33
C GLY A 661 32.36 17.32 -43.01
#